data_5ab763dc3486b9e627e81527904362ca
#
_entry.id   5ab763dc3486b9e627e81527904362ca
#
_cell.length_a   1.000
_cell.length_b   1.000
_cell.length_c   1.000
_cell.angle_alpha   90.00
_cell.angle_beta   90.00
_cell.angle_gamma   90.00
#
_symmetry.space_group_name_H-M   'P 1'
#
loop_
_entity.id
_entity.type
_entity.pdbx_description
1 polymer ?
#
loop_
_entity_poly.entity_id
_entity_poly.type
_entity_poly.pdbx_seq_one_letter_code
_entity_poly.pdbx_strand_id
1 'polypeptide(L)'
;MAKNLVIVESPAKAQTIEKYLGADFKVLASVGHIRKDTKVDKSTFEVTYEVDPGHKSIIAELKKEAKKAEKIWLATDEDREGESISWHLCEVLGLPKDTARITFHEITKPALNAAILHPRVVDMDMVSSQQARQTLDMLVGYDLSDMVRRKVPGAVSAGRVQSPALRLIVEREKEIEKFESKSSFKISGKFYKDTEFIANLEGKQPDNESEARELLEKLVSLRFVVENVEETEGVKANPVPFTTAALQIEANAKLGFSSRTTMTAAQGLYQAGLITYHRTDSLNLSSQAVGAMAAYIKEKFGAEYLKTRHFKTKDASAQEAHEAIRPTNISRTSAGKNEYEKRLYQLIWARTLATQMVNAKVAKTTIYLSNAFVAKGEVVVFDGFLKVYGKSKDLELPKVSRGDILDCLELTAKQTFAKPPARYTEGSLVKKLEELGIGRPSTYATIMTAIQARGYVVKGESEGEEREVVELVAKYGSLEGIRSAAARGQAPAARGDGPAGRGPRGAILATNPRITRSIIKEKYGANKGKLVPTAIGELVAGFLTDNFKNIVDYKFTANIEKDLDLVAEAKLERVKMLRDFYGPFRDTVLEAQGVERYNNARLLGHDPETGKPIFAKIGKSGGFIQLGDNEKEAGVKPRFAPLPKRKSVKTVTLEQALKQLALPTLPRMLGKAADGVELIAANGPFGPYLKGGKYNIPMKDLDPYTVSLEEVLPLYQKKIDSMIADWGEIQIINGAYGPYVRGPGRRNSVKLPKEVDPKSITLEQAKEMLEKKPKTAKKTRRGARGKKKATRKAAKKK
;
A
#
# COMPACT_ATOMS: atom_id res chain seq x y z
N MET A 1 43.23 -13.48 20.53
CA MET A 1 42.15 -12.50 20.68
C MET A 1 42.05 -11.71 19.37
N ALA A 2 40.89 -11.37 18.91
CA ALA A 2 40.75 -10.56 17.70
C ALA A 2 41.39 -9.19 17.91
N LYS A 3 42.26 -8.78 16.99
CA LYS A 3 42.99 -7.49 17.07
C LYS A 3 42.10 -6.27 16.67
N ASN A 4 41.09 -6.56 15.87
CA ASN A 4 40.22 -5.54 15.31
C ASN A 4 38.79 -5.68 15.84
N LEU A 5 38.16 -4.55 16.23
CA LEU A 5 36.76 -4.47 16.54
C LEU A 5 36.03 -3.70 15.46
N VAL A 6 35.04 -4.34 14.83
CA VAL A 6 34.13 -3.68 13.86
C VAL A 6 32.78 -3.46 14.54
N ILE A 7 32.27 -2.22 14.51
CA ILE A 7 30.96 -1.89 15.09
C ILE A 7 29.99 -1.53 13.95
N VAL A 8 28.88 -2.25 13.90
CA VAL A 8 27.78 -2.06 12.94
C VAL A 8 26.48 -1.72 13.66
N GLU A 9 25.42 -1.34 12.92
CA GLU A 9 24.13 -0.96 13.52
C GLU A 9 23.23 -2.15 13.85
N SER A 10 23.45 -3.35 13.23
CA SER A 10 22.53 -4.47 13.42
C SER A 10 23.20 -5.82 13.64
N PRO A 11 22.65 -6.70 14.50
CA PRO A 11 23.21 -8.04 14.76
C PRO A 11 23.24 -8.92 13.51
N ALA A 12 22.29 -8.78 12.59
CA ALA A 12 22.26 -9.57 11.37
C ALA A 12 23.40 -9.18 10.42
N LYS A 13 23.72 -7.89 10.33
CA LYS A 13 24.87 -7.38 9.58
C LYS A 13 26.18 -7.83 10.21
N ALA A 14 26.28 -7.78 11.55
CA ALA A 14 27.45 -8.28 12.28
C ALA A 14 27.78 -9.74 11.93
N GLN A 15 26.79 -10.63 12.01
CA GLN A 15 26.97 -12.03 11.67
C GLN A 15 27.44 -12.29 10.23
N THR A 16 26.97 -11.46 9.30
CA THR A 16 27.34 -11.60 7.89
C THR A 16 28.75 -11.12 7.63
N ILE A 17 29.12 -9.97 8.20
CA ILE A 17 30.46 -9.36 8.04
C ILE A 17 31.55 -10.21 8.71
N GLU A 18 31.29 -10.69 9.93
CA GLU A 18 32.27 -11.51 10.68
C GLU A 18 32.69 -12.75 9.90
N LYS A 19 31.78 -13.40 9.17
CA LYS A 19 32.07 -14.55 8.30
C LYS A 19 33.06 -14.21 7.16
N TYR A 20 33.03 -12.96 6.67
CA TYR A 20 33.87 -12.54 5.57
C TYR A 20 35.25 -12.05 6.00
N LEU A 21 35.37 -11.44 7.19
CA LEU A 21 36.59 -10.81 7.68
C LEU A 21 37.52 -11.78 8.39
N GLY A 22 36.99 -12.88 8.92
CA GLY A 22 37.81 -13.92 9.57
C GLY A 22 38.16 -13.62 11.03
N ALA A 23 39.06 -14.46 11.62
CA ALA A 23 39.30 -14.54 13.07
C ALA A 23 40.00 -13.31 13.69
N ASP A 24 40.68 -12.51 12.89
CA ASP A 24 41.31 -11.26 13.38
C ASP A 24 40.34 -10.11 13.67
N PHE A 25 39.09 -10.28 13.27
CA PHE A 25 38.03 -9.28 13.42
C PHE A 25 36.91 -9.80 14.31
N LYS A 26 36.56 -9.05 15.34
CA LYS A 26 35.33 -9.21 16.11
C LYS A 26 34.33 -8.20 15.66
N VAL A 27 33.12 -8.65 15.32
CA VAL A 27 32.07 -7.74 14.86
C VAL A 27 30.94 -7.69 15.86
N LEU A 28 30.63 -6.48 16.36
CA LEU A 28 29.55 -6.21 17.30
C LEU A 28 28.54 -5.22 16.73
N ALA A 29 27.33 -5.22 17.30
CA ALA A 29 26.28 -4.34 16.87
C ALA A 29 25.84 -3.36 17.96
N SER A 30 25.60 -2.09 17.58
CA SER A 30 25.00 -1.08 18.46
C SER A 30 23.50 -1.27 18.66
N VAL A 31 22.85 -2.06 17.79
CA VAL A 31 21.38 -2.27 17.75
C VAL A 31 20.62 -0.96 17.51
N GLY A 32 21.10 -0.17 16.56
CA GLY A 32 20.57 1.15 16.19
C GLY A 32 21.22 2.29 16.99
N HIS A 33 20.48 3.38 17.19
CA HIS A 33 20.94 4.53 17.97
C HIS A 33 21.07 4.19 19.45
N ILE A 34 22.24 4.46 20.03
CA ILE A 34 22.54 4.23 21.46
C ILE A 34 22.24 5.44 22.34
N ARG A 35 22.00 6.61 21.74
CA ARG A 35 21.55 7.83 22.39
C ARG A 35 20.19 8.25 21.82
N LYS A 36 19.43 8.95 22.64
CA LYS A 36 18.18 9.62 22.27
C LYS A 36 18.32 11.11 22.48
N ASP A 37 17.71 11.86 21.60
CA ASP A 37 17.44 13.27 21.77
C ASP A 37 16.37 13.47 22.87
N THR A 38 16.66 14.32 23.84
CA THR A 38 15.75 14.58 24.97
C THR A 38 15.21 15.99 24.95
N LYS A 39 16.01 16.97 24.47
CA LYS A 39 15.63 18.37 24.44
C LYS A 39 16.32 19.07 23.27
N VAL A 40 15.62 20.03 22.69
CA VAL A 40 16.16 20.99 21.72
C VAL A 40 16.06 22.38 22.34
N ASP A 41 17.15 23.11 22.36
CA ASP A 41 17.14 24.55 22.70
C ASP A 41 16.61 25.32 21.47
N LYS A 42 15.51 26.06 21.66
CA LYS A 42 14.85 26.77 20.56
C LYS A 42 15.59 28.05 20.09
N SER A 43 16.60 28.50 20.83
CA SER A 43 17.39 29.67 20.48
C SER A 43 18.71 29.33 19.78
N THR A 44 19.38 28.27 20.20
CA THR A 44 20.66 27.80 19.66
C THR A 44 20.50 26.63 18.71
N PHE A 45 19.35 25.91 18.74
CA PHE A 45 19.09 24.64 18.05
C PHE A 45 20.03 23.51 18.44
N GLU A 46 20.62 23.62 19.64
CA GLU A 46 21.42 22.54 20.20
C GLU A 46 20.52 21.43 20.73
N VAL A 47 20.95 20.19 20.49
CA VAL A 47 20.23 18.99 20.90
C VAL A 47 20.95 18.35 22.08
N THR A 48 20.22 18.12 23.16
CA THR A 48 20.72 17.33 24.29
C THR A 48 20.45 15.84 24.02
N TYR A 49 21.52 15.05 24.09
CA TYR A 49 21.46 13.61 23.90
C TYR A 49 21.70 12.87 25.19
N GLU A 50 20.87 11.86 25.46
CA GLU A 50 21.04 10.95 26.60
C GLU A 50 21.18 9.51 26.13
N VAL A 51 21.94 8.71 26.87
CA VAL A 51 22.06 7.27 26.61
C VAL A 51 20.71 6.59 26.77
N ASP A 52 20.27 5.85 25.76
CA ASP A 52 19.06 5.05 25.86
C ASP A 52 19.19 3.96 26.93
N PRO A 53 18.36 3.96 27.98
CA PRO A 53 18.41 2.95 29.04
C PRO A 53 18.38 1.50 28.53
N GLY A 54 17.71 1.26 27.41
CA GLY A 54 17.64 -0.06 26.76
C GLY A 54 18.96 -0.55 26.16
N HIS A 55 19.93 0.36 25.94
CA HIS A 55 21.22 0.05 25.35
C HIS A 55 22.39 -0.02 26.34
N LYS A 56 22.15 0.18 27.64
CA LYS A 56 23.22 0.19 28.67
C LYS A 56 24.09 -1.07 28.65
N SER A 57 23.50 -2.27 28.51
CA SER A 57 24.23 -3.52 28.44
C SER A 57 25.09 -3.65 27.16
N ILE A 58 24.55 -3.20 26.03
CA ILE A 58 25.24 -3.17 24.74
C ILE A 58 26.45 -2.22 24.79
N ILE A 59 26.25 -1.03 25.34
CA ILE A 59 27.32 -0.03 25.53
C ILE A 59 28.42 -0.59 26.45
N ALA A 60 28.05 -1.28 27.53
CA ALA A 60 29.03 -1.89 28.44
C ALA A 60 29.86 -2.98 27.73
N GLU A 61 29.22 -3.80 26.89
CA GLU A 61 29.91 -4.79 26.07
C GLU A 61 30.83 -4.13 25.03
N LEU A 62 30.34 -3.12 24.31
CA LEU A 62 31.13 -2.37 23.34
C LEU A 62 32.35 -1.71 24.00
N LYS A 63 32.18 -1.05 25.16
CA LYS A 63 33.30 -0.46 25.94
C LYS A 63 34.33 -1.51 26.37
N LYS A 64 33.86 -2.70 26.80
CA LYS A 64 34.75 -3.79 27.23
C LYS A 64 35.59 -4.30 26.07
N GLU A 65 35.01 -4.48 24.90
CA GLU A 65 35.71 -5.02 23.74
C GLU A 65 36.56 -3.92 23.04
N ALA A 66 36.12 -2.67 23.03
CA ALA A 66 36.89 -1.54 22.53
C ALA A 66 38.23 -1.37 23.26
N LYS A 67 38.25 -1.58 24.60
CA LYS A 67 39.49 -1.55 25.39
C LYS A 67 40.51 -2.66 25.08
N LYS A 68 40.05 -3.75 24.44
CA LYS A 68 40.89 -4.89 24.08
C LYS A 68 41.40 -4.85 22.64
N ALA A 69 40.70 -4.11 21.79
CA ALA A 69 41.01 -4.02 20.38
C ALA A 69 42.19 -3.09 20.13
N GLU A 70 43.11 -3.50 19.26
CA GLU A 70 44.20 -2.65 18.76
C GLU A 70 43.68 -1.57 17.82
N LYS A 71 42.62 -1.90 17.03
CA LYS A 71 41.98 -0.97 16.09
C LYS A 71 40.46 -1.12 16.08
N ILE A 72 39.77 -0.01 16.03
CA ILE A 72 38.31 0.06 16.00
C ILE A 72 37.86 0.58 14.63
N TRP A 73 36.83 -0.06 14.06
CA TRP A 73 36.27 0.26 12.79
C TRP A 73 34.78 0.54 12.93
N LEU A 74 34.32 1.70 12.49
CA LEU A 74 32.90 2.05 12.42
C LEU A 74 32.37 1.67 11.03
N ALA A 75 31.41 0.73 10.98
CA ALA A 75 30.94 0.10 9.75
C ALA A 75 29.41 0.14 9.63
N THR A 76 28.80 1.25 10.08
CA THR A 76 27.36 1.51 9.94
C THR A 76 27.01 1.77 8.48
N ASP A 77 25.69 1.84 8.14
CA ASP A 77 25.22 2.09 6.78
C ASP A 77 25.78 3.40 6.20
N GLU A 78 25.84 3.47 4.87
CA GLU A 78 26.35 4.62 4.15
C GLU A 78 25.24 5.63 3.86
N ASP A 79 24.56 6.07 4.92
CA ASP A 79 23.58 7.15 4.87
C ASP A 79 23.75 8.08 6.09
N ARG A 80 23.02 9.20 6.11
CA ARG A 80 23.06 10.16 7.23
C ARG A 80 22.77 9.54 8.59
N GLU A 81 21.91 8.51 8.61
CA GLU A 81 21.57 7.76 9.82
C GLU A 81 22.76 6.97 10.34
N GLY A 82 23.46 6.28 9.44
CA GLY A 82 24.67 5.53 9.76
C GLY A 82 25.81 6.44 10.22
N GLU A 83 25.99 7.62 9.62
CA GLU A 83 26.96 8.61 10.07
C GLU A 83 26.65 9.11 11.48
N SER A 84 25.38 9.39 11.77
CA SER A 84 24.93 9.79 13.10
C SER A 84 25.13 8.70 14.14
N ILE A 85 24.86 7.43 13.79
CA ILE A 85 25.13 6.29 14.69
C ILE A 85 26.64 6.18 14.98
N SER A 86 27.50 6.31 13.96
CA SER A 86 28.95 6.31 14.13
C SER A 86 29.45 7.44 15.04
N TRP A 87 28.94 8.63 14.85
CA TRP A 87 29.23 9.77 15.71
C TRP A 87 28.79 9.53 17.15
N HIS A 88 27.58 9.03 17.39
CA HIS A 88 27.11 8.66 18.71
C HIS A 88 27.99 7.60 19.39
N LEU A 89 28.52 6.64 18.61
CA LEU A 89 29.45 5.63 19.11
C LEU A 89 30.78 6.27 19.54
N CYS A 90 31.32 7.19 18.74
CA CYS A 90 32.53 7.93 19.12
C CYS A 90 32.35 8.65 20.46
N GLU A 91 31.29 9.39 20.61
CA GLU A 91 30.96 10.15 21.83
C GLU A 91 30.82 9.26 23.07
N VAL A 92 30.03 8.18 22.98
CA VAL A 92 29.71 7.32 24.12
C VAL A 92 30.88 6.40 24.52
N LEU A 93 31.66 5.97 23.55
CA LEU A 93 32.81 5.10 23.79
C LEU A 93 34.09 5.89 24.08
N GLY A 94 34.10 7.22 23.87
CA GLY A 94 35.28 8.08 24.02
C GLY A 94 36.33 7.77 22.97
N LEU A 95 35.92 7.55 21.71
CA LEU A 95 36.84 7.22 20.62
C LEU A 95 37.45 8.50 20.05
N PRO A 96 38.70 8.41 19.50
CA PRO A 96 39.33 9.51 18.79
C PRO A 96 38.48 9.97 17.58
N LYS A 97 38.60 11.24 17.21
CA LYS A 97 37.85 11.82 16.08
C LYS A 97 38.28 11.22 14.72
N ASP A 98 39.50 10.70 14.64
CA ASP A 98 40.08 10.03 13.50
C ASP A 98 39.85 8.52 13.47
N THR A 99 38.94 8.03 14.32
CA THR A 99 38.54 6.61 14.31
C THR A 99 38.09 6.18 12.93
N ALA A 100 38.64 5.07 12.45
CA ALA A 100 38.44 4.56 11.11
C ALA A 100 36.95 4.25 10.82
N ARG A 101 36.38 4.92 9.84
CA ARG A 101 35.04 4.74 9.29
C ARG A 101 35.15 4.02 7.94
N ILE A 102 34.48 2.89 7.76
CA ILE A 102 34.39 2.18 6.49
C ILE A 102 32.96 2.14 5.97
N THR A 103 32.80 2.37 4.69
CA THR A 103 31.51 2.38 3.98
C THR A 103 31.54 1.39 2.82
N PHE A 104 30.42 0.78 2.53
CA PHE A 104 30.28 -0.19 1.43
C PHE A 104 28.81 -0.27 0.98
N HIS A 105 28.59 -0.37 -0.33
CA HIS A 105 27.26 -0.48 -0.94
C HIS A 105 26.71 -1.90 -0.90
N GLU A 106 27.57 -2.91 -0.67
CA GLU A 106 27.16 -4.32 -0.58
C GLU A 106 28.00 -5.06 0.45
N ILE A 107 27.40 -6.04 1.12
CA ILE A 107 28.09 -6.88 2.10
C ILE A 107 28.63 -8.12 1.38
N THR A 108 29.77 -7.93 0.72
CA THR A 108 30.54 -8.98 0.03
C THR A 108 32.00 -8.93 0.48
N LYS A 109 32.70 -10.06 0.37
CA LYS A 109 34.12 -10.11 0.77
C LYS A 109 34.99 -9.10 0.01
N PRO A 110 34.86 -8.93 -1.33
CA PRO A 110 35.66 -7.94 -2.06
C PRO A 110 35.36 -6.51 -1.60
N ALA A 111 34.07 -6.14 -1.43
CA ALA A 111 33.68 -4.79 -1.00
C ALA A 111 34.19 -4.47 0.42
N LEU A 112 34.08 -5.41 1.35
CA LEU A 112 34.59 -5.25 2.72
C LEU A 112 36.12 -5.09 2.75
N ASN A 113 36.83 -5.89 2.01
CA ASN A 113 38.31 -5.79 1.91
C ASN A 113 38.73 -4.44 1.30
N ALA A 114 38.05 -3.98 0.24
CA ALA A 114 38.30 -2.66 -0.34
C ALA A 114 38.02 -1.53 0.66
N ALA A 115 36.92 -1.62 1.43
CA ALA A 115 36.58 -0.62 2.44
C ALA A 115 37.62 -0.54 3.59
N ILE A 116 38.17 -1.68 4.02
CA ILE A 116 39.23 -1.73 5.05
C ILE A 116 40.52 -1.08 4.54
N LEU A 117 40.82 -1.21 3.25
CA LEU A 117 42.02 -0.60 2.64
C LEU A 117 41.89 0.91 2.46
N HIS A 118 40.66 1.43 2.38
CA HIS A 118 40.37 2.85 2.13
C HIS A 118 39.42 3.42 3.19
N PRO A 119 39.82 3.44 4.48
CA PRO A 119 39.01 4.02 5.52
C PRO A 119 38.96 5.55 5.40
N ARG A 120 37.87 6.14 5.87
CA ARG A 120 37.74 7.58 6.08
C ARG A 120 37.46 7.88 7.55
N VAL A 121 37.21 9.12 7.89
CA VAL A 121 36.66 9.53 9.19
C VAL A 121 35.14 9.72 9.10
N VAL A 122 34.49 9.90 10.27
CA VAL A 122 33.06 10.23 10.30
C VAL A 122 32.84 11.57 9.62
N ASP A 123 31.91 11.62 8.68
CA ASP A 123 31.51 12.81 7.94
C ASP A 123 30.58 13.68 8.81
N MET A 124 31.14 14.78 9.34
CA MET A 124 30.42 15.67 10.26
C MET A 124 29.36 16.53 9.57
N ASP A 125 29.43 16.72 8.25
CA ASP A 125 28.42 17.45 7.50
C ASP A 125 27.18 16.56 7.30
N MET A 126 27.36 15.29 7.03
CA MET A 126 26.29 14.32 7.06
C MET A 126 25.64 14.16 8.45
N VAL A 127 26.45 14.17 9.52
CA VAL A 127 25.94 14.20 10.91
C VAL A 127 25.13 15.47 11.16
N SER A 128 25.64 16.64 10.75
CA SER A 128 24.94 17.93 10.87
C SER A 128 23.62 17.93 10.13
N SER A 129 23.57 17.37 8.94
CA SER A 129 22.34 17.24 8.16
C SER A 129 21.31 16.33 8.84
N GLN A 130 21.73 15.21 9.43
CA GLN A 130 20.86 14.33 10.20
C GLN A 130 20.34 15.04 11.46
N GLN A 131 21.20 15.76 12.18
CA GLN A 131 20.82 16.58 13.34
C GLN A 131 19.83 17.69 12.93
N ALA A 132 20.09 18.39 11.81
CA ALA A 132 19.15 19.40 11.28
C ALA A 132 17.77 18.82 11.07
N ARG A 133 17.70 17.68 10.39
CA ARG A 133 16.45 16.98 10.13
C ARG A 133 15.73 16.57 11.41
N GLN A 134 16.45 15.96 12.34
CA GLN A 134 15.90 15.49 13.60
C GLN A 134 15.37 16.66 14.45
N THR A 135 16.15 17.73 14.57
CA THR A 135 15.76 18.97 15.25
C THR A 135 14.50 19.56 14.64
N LEU A 136 14.45 19.68 13.33
CA LEU A 136 13.32 20.22 12.58
C LEU A 136 12.07 19.38 12.76
N ASP A 137 12.19 18.06 12.63
CA ASP A 137 11.06 17.13 12.80
C ASP A 137 10.56 17.10 14.26
N MET A 138 11.44 17.32 15.26
CA MET A 138 11.04 17.50 16.65
C MET A 138 10.28 18.81 16.87
N LEU A 139 10.84 19.95 16.47
CA LEU A 139 10.22 21.27 16.66
C LEU A 139 8.85 21.33 15.99
N VAL A 140 8.77 20.97 14.71
CA VAL A 140 7.51 20.93 13.99
C VAL A 140 6.56 19.88 14.58
N GLY A 141 7.08 18.71 14.90
CA GLY A 141 6.28 17.61 15.44
C GLY A 141 5.64 17.95 16.78
N TYR A 142 6.34 18.61 17.68
CA TYR A 142 5.80 19.03 18.98
C TYR A 142 4.78 20.15 18.83
N ASP A 143 5.18 21.28 18.21
CA ASP A 143 4.34 22.47 18.14
C ASP A 143 3.07 22.19 17.29
N LEU A 144 3.21 21.53 16.15
CA LEU A 144 2.09 21.20 15.29
C LEU A 144 1.17 20.12 15.87
N SER A 145 1.74 19.12 16.55
CA SER A 145 0.94 18.06 17.19
C SER A 145 0.15 18.57 18.37
N ASP A 146 0.72 19.49 19.17
CA ASP A 146 -0.01 20.13 20.25
C ASP A 146 -1.17 20.95 19.70
N MET A 147 -0.93 21.72 18.64
CA MET A 147 -1.94 22.53 17.99
C MET A 147 -3.09 21.69 17.43
N VAL A 148 -2.80 20.63 16.68
CA VAL A 148 -3.89 19.78 16.14
C VAL A 148 -4.67 19.05 17.22
N ARG A 149 -4.04 18.63 18.33
CA ARG A 149 -4.74 18.00 19.45
C ARG A 149 -5.70 18.96 20.16
N ARG A 150 -5.31 20.23 20.29
CA ARG A 150 -6.15 21.26 20.93
C ARG A 150 -7.29 21.71 20.03
N LYS A 151 -7.01 21.86 18.74
CA LYS A 151 -7.94 22.49 17.78
C LYS A 151 -8.80 21.49 17.02
N VAL A 152 -8.33 20.27 16.75
CA VAL A 152 -9.06 19.26 15.96
C VAL A 152 -9.45 18.08 16.83
N PRO A 153 -10.75 17.87 17.10
CA PRO A 153 -11.23 16.74 17.91
C PRO A 153 -10.80 15.40 17.33
N GLY A 154 -10.17 14.56 18.17
CA GLY A 154 -9.73 13.23 17.78
C GLY A 154 -8.38 13.17 17.07
N ALA A 155 -7.77 14.31 16.74
CA ALA A 155 -6.42 14.33 16.18
C ALA A 155 -5.36 13.84 17.19
N VAL A 156 -4.38 13.11 16.66
CA VAL A 156 -3.29 12.50 17.45
C VAL A 156 -2.02 13.33 17.35
N SER A 157 -1.55 13.58 16.15
CA SER A 157 -0.32 14.34 15.91
C SER A 157 -0.22 14.73 14.42
N ALA A 158 0.63 15.70 14.12
CA ALA A 158 0.99 16.10 12.76
C ALA A 158 2.52 16.14 12.61
N GLY A 159 3.01 16.29 11.40
CA GLY A 159 4.43 16.37 11.14
C GLY A 159 4.73 16.80 9.72
N ARG A 160 5.91 17.35 9.50
CA ARG A 160 6.33 18.03 8.28
C ARG A 160 6.10 17.23 6.99
N VAL A 161 6.54 15.99 6.94
CA VAL A 161 6.48 15.18 5.69
C VAL A 161 5.16 14.41 5.57
N GLN A 162 4.51 14.11 6.69
CA GLN A 162 3.28 13.32 6.71
C GLN A 162 2.04 14.13 6.38
N SER A 163 2.06 15.43 6.69
CA SER A 163 0.92 16.33 6.45
C SER A 163 0.68 16.59 4.96
N PRO A 164 1.69 16.86 4.12
CA PRO A 164 1.53 16.92 2.67
C PRO A 164 1.04 15.58 2.06
N ALA A 165 1.51 14.45 2.56
CA ALA A 165 1.06 13.14 2.09
C ALA A 165 -0.43 12.91 2.41
N LEU A 166 -0.89 13.31 3.59
CA LEU A 166 -2.31 13.28 3.96
C LEU A 166 -3.13 14.22 3.06
N ARG A 167 -2.63 15.43 2.83
CA ARG A 167 -3.26 16.41 1.94
C ARG A 167 -3.49 15.86 0.53
N LEU A 168 -2.49 15.20 -0.08
CA LEU A 168 -2.63 14.56 -1.39
C LEU A 168 -3.79 13.56 -1.45
N ILE A 169 -3.95 12.75 -0.40
CA ILE A 169 -5.04 11.77 -0.34
C ILE A 169 -6.39 12.44 -0.19
N VAL A 170 -6.48 13.48 0.65
CA VAL A 170 -7.72 14.25 0.87
C VAL A 170 -8.11 15.05 -0.38
N GLU A 171 -7.16 15.68 -1.06
CA GLU A 171 -7.42 16.39 -2.33
C GLU A 171 -7.94 15.41 -3.40
N ARG A 172 -7.34 14.22 -3.51
CA ARG A 172 -7.81 13.18 -4.42
C ARG A 172 -9.24 12.73 -4.10
N GLU A 173 -9.59 12.59 -2.84
CA GLU A 173 -10.96 12.24 -2.46
C GLU A 173 -11.96 13.36 -2.81
N LYS A 174 -11.58 14.63 -2.61
CA LYS A 174 -12.39 15.78 -3.04
C LYS A 174 -12.56 15.85 -4.57
N GLU A 175 -11.51 15.49 -5.33
CA GLU A 175 -11.61 15.38 -6.80
C GLU A 175 -12.63 14.30 -7.20
N ILE A 176 -12.60 13.14 -6.52
CA ILE A 176 -13.52 12.03 -6.77
C ILE A 176 -14.95 12.40 -6.41
N GLU A 177 -15.15 13.07 -5.25
CA GLU A 177 -16.48 13.53 -4.79
C GLU A 177 -17.11 14.56 -5.74
N LYS A 178 -16.31 15.43 -6.33
CA LYS A 178 -16.76 16.47 -7.28
C LYS A 178 -16.94 15.95 -8.70
N PHE A 179 -16.46 14.74 -8.99
CA PHE A 179 -16.47 14.21 -10.34
C PHE A 179 -17.87 13.78 -10.75
N GLU A 180 -18.38 14.40 -11.81
CA GLU A 180 -19.64 14.03 -12.45
C GLU A 180 -19.39 12.93 -13.50
N SER A 181 -19.94 11.76 -13.23
CA SER A 181 -19.79 10.62 -14.14
C SER A 181 -20.80 10.72 -15.28
N LYS A 182 -20.38 11.23 -16.44
CA LYS A 182 -21.19 11.24 -17.66
C LYS A 182 -21.17 9.84 -18.30
N SER A 183 -22.32 9.42 -18.81
CA SER A 183 -22.44 8.18 -19.59
C SER A 183 -22.35 8.46 -21.08
N SER A 184 -21.83 7.48 -21.82
CA SER A 184 -21.86 7.41 -23.28
C SER A 184 -21.93 5.96 -23.72
N PHE A 185 -22.26 5.70 -24.96
CA PHE A 185 -22.30 4.33 -25.49
C PHE A 185 -21.08 4.07 -26.34
N LYS A 186 -20.26 3.10 -25.94
CA LYS A 186 -19.14 2.65 -26.72
C LYS A 186 -19.60 1.58 -27.71
N ILE A 187 -19.36 1.81 -29.00
CA ILE A 187 -19.73 0.86 -30.07
C ILE A 187 -18.53 0.03 -30.45
N SER A 188 -18.74 -1.28 -30.55
CA SER A 188 -17.78 -2.26 -31.05
C SER A 188 -18.48 -3.25 -31.97
N GLY A 189 -17.72 -3.75 -32.92
CA GLY A 189 -18.16 -4.82 -33.80
C GLY A 189 -17.28 -6.06 -33.63
N LYS A 190 -17.90 -7.23 -33.67
CA LYS A 190 -17.24 -8.52 -33.76
C LYS A 190 -17.26 -8.98 -35.21
N PHE A 191 -16.11 -9.10 -35.82
CA PHE A 191 -15.90 -9.43 -37.21
C PHE A 191 -15.24 -10.79 -37.37
N TYR A 192 -15.44 -11.38 -38.55
CA TYR A 192 -14.84 -12.64 -38.91
C TYR A 192 -14.24 -12.55 -40.32
N LYS A 193 -13.07 -13.13 -40.52
CA LYS A 193 -12.47 -13.50 -41.77
C LYS A 193 -12.05 -14.98 -41.67
N ASP A 194 -10.86 -15.26 -41.16
CA ASP A 194 -10.39 -16.61 -40.80
C ASP A 194 -10.50 -16.87 -39.29
N THR A 195 -10.43 -15.82 -38.51
CA THR A 195 -10.62 -15.80 -37.08
C THR A 195 -11.50 -14.62 -36.63
N GLU A 196 -12.10 -14.74 -35.46
CA GLU A 196 -12.90 -13.67 -34.86
C GLU A 196 -12.00 -12.57 -34.24
N PHE A 197 -12.35 -11.33 -34.50
CA PHE A 197 -11.68 -10.18 -33.87
C PHE A 197 -12.67 -9.06 -33.59
N ILE A 198 -12.24 -8.11 -32.72
CA ILE A 198 -13.07 -6.98 -32.35
C ILE A 198 -12.47 -5.70 -32.94
N ALA A 199 -13.31 -4.90 -33.57
CA ALA A 199 -13.00 -3.54 -33.94
C ALA A 199 -13.90 -2.56 -33.16
N ASN A 200 -13.38 -1.40 -32.79
CA ASN A 200 -14.14 -0.38 -32.11
C ASN A 200 -14.42 0.77 -33.06
N LEU A 201 -15.61 1.35 -32.93
CA LEU A 201 -15.93 2.60 -33.64
C LEU A 201 -15.05 3.73 -33.10
N GLU A 202 -14.34 4.40 -33.97
CA GLU A 202 -13.59 5.63 -33.64
C GLU A 202 -14.46 6.89 -33.88
N GLY A 203 -14.11 8.00 -33.24
CA GLY A 203 -14.84 9.26 -33.37
C GLY A 203 -15.88 9.46 -32.25
N LYS A 204 -16.88 10.31 -32.54
CA LYS A 204 -17.90 10.70 -31.56
C LYS A 204 -18.78 9.49 -31.22
N GLN A 205 -18.85 9.18 -29.94
CA GLN A 205 -19.70 8.14 -29.39
C GLN A 205 -21.07 8.71 -29.03
N PRO A 206 -22.16 7.91 -29.14
CA PRO A 206 -23.51 8.32 -28.72
C PRO A 206 -23.57 8.66 -27.23
N ASP A 207 -24.28 9.74 -26.91
CA ASP A 207 -24.43 10.21 -25.54
C ASP A 207 -25.58 9.50 -24.78
N ASN A 208 -26.55 8.94 -25.52
CA ASN A 208 -27.74 8.30 -24.95
C ASN A 208 -28.16 7.03 -25.73
N GLU A 209 -29.13 6.29 -25.16
CA GLU A 209 -29.60 5.03 -25.71
C GLU A 209 -30.29 5.19 -27.08
N SER A 210 -31.03 6.31 -27.31
CA SER A 210 -31.70 6.56 -28.57
C SER A 210 -30.71 6.75 -29.70
N GLU A 211 -29.72 7.61 -29.52
CA GLU A 211 -28.63 7.82 -30.48
C GLU A 211 -27.83 6.55 -30.76
N ALA A 212 -27.59 5.76 -29.72
CA ALA A 212 -26.87 4.47 -29.87
C ALA A 212 -27.69 3.48 -30.69
N ARG A 213 -29.00 3.42 -30.48
CA ARG A 213 -29.91 2.56 -31.25
C ARG A 213 -29.98 2.98 -32.70
N GLU A 214 -30.22 4.27 -32.96
CA GLU A 214 -30.28 4.81 -34.32
C GLU A 214 -28.97 4.57 -35.10
N LEU A 215 -27.82 4.72 -34.40
CA LEU A 215 -26.54 4.44 -35.03
C LEU A 215 -26.36 2.94 -35.33
N LEU A 216 -26.77 2.05 -34.42
CA LEU A 216 -26.75 0.61 -34.67
C LEU A 216 -27.67 0.23 -35.83
N GLU A 217 -28.86 0.79 -35.92
CA GLU A 217 -29.82 0.55 -37.03
C GLU A 217 -29.24 0.97 -38.38
N LYS A 218 -28.52 2.07 -38.44
CA LYS A 218 -27.76 2.49 -39.64
C LYS A 218 -26.62 1.52 -39.96
N LEU A 219 -25.82 1.16 -38.97
CA LEU A 219 -24.63 0.30 -39.17
C LEU A 219 -24.98 -1.13 -39.55
N VAL A 220 -26.14 -1.64 -39.08
CA VAL A 220 -26.63 -2.98 -39.37
C VAL A 220 -26.83 -3.21 -40.88
N SER A 221 -27.23 -2.19 -41.65
CA SER A 221 -27.46 -2.27 -43.07
C SER A 221 -26.22 -2.10 -43.96
N LEU A 222 -25.07 -1.76 -43.33
CA LEU A 222 -23.85 -1.45 -44.06
C LEU A 222 -22.93 -2.67 -44.21
N ARG A 223 -22.11 -2.62 -45.25
CA ARG A 223 -21.02 -3.59 -45.44
C ARG A 223 -19.76 -3.08 -44.75
N PHE A 224 -18.98 -4.01 -44.21
CA PHE A 224 -17.70 -3.70 -43.65
C PHE A 224 -16.58 -4.16 -44.58
N VAL A 225 -15.87 -3.18 -45.07
CA VAL A 225 -14.77 -3.38 -46.05
C VAL A 225 -13.48 -2.91 -45.41
N VAL A 226 -12.40 -3.63 -45.59
CA VAL A 226 -11.07 -3.20 -45.16
C VAL A 226 -10.61 -2.04 -46.04
N GLU A 227 -10.51 -0.86 -45.48
CA GLU A 227 -10.06 0.35 -46.18
C GLU A 227 -8.54 0.47 -46.21
N ASN A 228 -7.90 0.11 -45.08
CA ASN A 228 -6.45 0.12 -44.99
C ASN A 228 -5.97 -0.89 -43.94
N VAL A 229 -4.74 -1.35 -44.09
CA VAL A 229 -4.01 -2.16 -43.11
C VAL A 229 -2.65 -1.52 -42.90
N GLU A 230 -2.37 -1.14 -41.68
CA GLU A 230 -1.07 -0.60 -41.31
C GLU A 230 -0.34 -1.62 -40.45
N GLU A 231 0.82 -2.03 -40.88
CA GLU A 231 1.75 -2.83 -40.06
C GLU A 231 2.94 -1.97 -39.72
N THR A 232 3.21 -1.87 -38.42
CA THR A 232 4.32 -1.07 -37.92
C THR A 232 5.14 -1.86 -36.90
N GLU A 233 6.44 -1.70 -36.97
CA GLU A 233 7.33 -2.21 -35.91
C GLU A 233 7.28 -1.30 -34.69
N GLY A 234 7.15 -1.91 -33.53
CA GLY A 234 7.19 -1.23 -32.25
C GLY A 234 8.29 -1.79 -31.34
N VAL A 235 8.65 -1.01 -30.34
CA VAL A 235 9.65 -1.42 -29.37
C VAL A 235 9.08 -1.21 -27.96
N LYS A 236 9.11 -2.26 -27.14
CA LYS A 236 8.92 -2.11 -25.69
C LYS A 236 10.27 -1.87 -25.05
N ALA A 237 10.44 -0.68 -24.48
CA ALA A 237 11.67 -0.31 -23.82
C ALA A 237 11.86 -1.11 -22.52
N ASN A 238 13.10 -1.52 -22.27
CA ASN A 238 13.45 -2.17 -21.03
C ASN A 238 13.39 -1.20 -19.84
N PRO A 239 13.19 -1.72 -18.60
CA PRO A 239 13.12 -0.90 -17.42
C PRO A 239 14.51 -0.38 -17.01
N VAL A 240 14.51 0.71 -16.22
CA VAL A 240 15.72 1.21 -15.52
C VAL A 240 15.97 0.43 -14.22
N PRO A 241 17.19 0.47 -13.64
CA PRO A 241 17.46 -0.15 -12.34
C PRO A 241 16.55 0.32 -11.22
N PHE A 242 16.46 -0.43 -10.13
CA PHE A 242 15.63 -0.06 -9.00
C PHE A 242 16.27 1.01 -8.11
N THR A 243 15.57 2.11 -7.92
CA THR A 243 15.67 2.96 -6.74
C THR A 243 14.75 2.43 -5.63
N THR A 244 14.87 2.96 -4.41
CA THR A 244 13.97 2.63 -3.29
C THR A 244 12.51 2.89 -3.62
N ALA A 245 12.21 4.02 -4.26
CA ALA A 245 10.85 4.36 -4.67
C ALA A 245 10.33 3.39 -5.74
N ALA A 246 11.10 3.18 -6.80
CA ALA A 246 10.74 2.25 -7.87
C ALA A 246 10.50 0.82 -7.35
N LEU A 247 11.32 0.35 -6.40
CA LEU A 247 11.13 -0.95 -5.76
C LEU A 247 9.81 -1.02 -4.97
N GLN A 248 9.48 0.01 -4.19
CA GLN A 248 8.22 0.05 -3.45
C GLN A 248 6.99 0.10 -4.37
N ILE A 249 7.05 0.90 -5.44
CA ILE A 249 6.00 1.01 -6.45
C ILE A 249 5.73 -0.35 -7.10
N GLU A 250 6.78 -0.98 -7.58
CA GLU A 250 6.67 -2.25 -8.31
C GLU A 250 6.28 -3.42 -7.40
N ALA A 251 6.86 -3.51 -6.20
CA ALA A 251 6.49 -4.50 -5.19
C ALA A 251 5.02 -4.36 -4.75
N ASN A 252 4.52 -3.14 -4.64
CA ASN A 252 3.10 -2.90 -4.38
C ASN A 252 2.22 -3.38 -5.55
N ALA A 253 2.59 -3.06 -6.79
CA ALA A 253 1.83 -3.40 -7.98
C ALA A 253 1.84 -4.92 -8.30
N LYS A 254 3.02 -5.55 -8.29
CA LYS A 254 3.20 -6.95 -8.72
C LYS A 254 3.07 -7.98 -7.58
N LEU A 255 3.49 -7.61 -6.37
CA LEU A 255 3.52 -8.52 -5.23
C LEU A 255 2.41 -8.25 -4.20
N GLY A 256 1.73 -7.09 -4.29
CA GLY A 256 0.74 -6.64 -3.30
C GLY A 256 1.38 -6.28 -1.94
N PHE A 257 2.67 -5.96 -1.92
CA PHE A 257 3.37 -5.62 -0.68
C PHE A 257 3.07 -4.19 -0.26
N SER A 258 2.96 -3.95 1.05
CA SER A 258 3.00 -2.59 1.58
C SER A 258 4.42 -2.03 1.51
N SER A 259 4.56 -0.71 1.54
CA SER A 259 5.87 -0.04 1.62
C SER A 259 6.70 -0.57 2.80
N ARG A 260 6.09 -0.75 3.97
CA ARG A 260 6.73 -1.35 5.14
C ARG A 260 7.20 -2.78 4.90
N THR A 261 6.36 -3.62 4.30
CA THR A 261 6.71 -5.03 3.99
C THR A 261 7.88 -5.09 3.02
N THR A 262 7.85 -4.24 1.99
CA THR A 262 8.92 -4.13 0.99
C THR A 262 10.24 -3.74 1.64
N MET A 263 10.26 -2.67 2.44
CA MET A 263 11.49 -2.19 3.07
C MET A 263 12.02 -3.15 4.14
N THR A 264 11.14 -3.81 4.90
CA THR A 264 11.58 -4.85 5.86
C THR A 264 12.22 -6.04 5.15
N ALA A 265 11.66 -6.48 4.02
CA ALA A 265 12.23 -7.58 3.24
C ALA A 265 13.55 -7.17 2.56
N ALA A 266 13.62 -5.96 1.99
CA ALA A 266 14.83 -5.42 1.38
C ALA A 266 15.97 -5.27 2.39
N GLN A 267 15.68 -4.74 3.58
CA GLN A 267 16.66 -4.66 4.68
C GLN A 267 17.18 -6.04 5.08
N GLY A 268 16.30 -7.04 5.18
CA GLY A 268 16.71 -8.41 5.48
C GLY A 268 17.62 -9.02 4.41
N LEU A 269 17.34 -8.75 3.14
CA LEU A 269 18.17 -9.18 2.01
C LEU A 269 19.53 -8.47 2.01
N TYR A 270 19.58 -7.16 2.22
CA TYR A 270 20.81 -6.39 2.32
C TYR A 270 21.70 -6.88 3.47
N GLN A 271 21.15 -7.00 4.68
CA GLN A 271 21.89 -7.47 5.86
C GLN A 271 22.43 -8.90 5.71
N ALA A 272 21.79 -9.70 4.86
CA ALA A 272 22.27 -11.04 4.49
C ALA A 272 23.30 -11.03 3.36
N GLY A 273 23.69 -9.88 2.82
CA GLY A 273 24.63 -9.71 1.72
C GLY A 273 24.08 -10.21 0.37
N LEU A 274 22.77 -10.22 0.19
CA LEU A 274 22.11 -10.76 -1.01
C LEU A 274 21.77 -9.69 -2.06
N ILE A 275 21.62 -8.45 -1.63
CA ILE A 275 21.42 -7.29 -2.51
C ILE A 275 22.30 -6.12 -2.06
N THR A 276 22.51 -5.14 -2.93
CA THR A 276 23.10 -3.84 -2.62
C THR A 276 22.25 -3.06 -1.63
N TYR A 277 22.76 -1.94 -1.13
CA TYR A 277 22.04 -1.10 -0.17
C TYR A 277 20.66 -0.69 -0.70
N HIS A 278 19.68 -0.85 0.16
CA HIS A 278 18.26 -0.78 -0.22
C HIS A 278 17.64 0.63 -0.12
N ARG A 279 18.37 1.60 0.47
CA ARG A 279 17.97 3.01 0.54
C ARG A 279 18.82 3.83 -0.41
N THR A 280 18.44 3.86 -1.67
CA THR A 280 19.14 4.59 -2.73
C THR A 280 18.17 5.21 -3.72
N ASP A 281 18.50 6.33 -4.24
CA ASP A 281 17.87 7.01 -5.38
C ASP A 281 18.73 6.93 -6.65
N SER A 282 19.89 6.28 -6.55
CA SER A 282 20.81 6.08 -7.67
C SER A 282 20.32 5.03 -8.65
N LEU A 283 20.58 5.26 -9.93
CA LEU A 283 20.38 4.30 -11.03
C LEU A 283 21.70 3.65 -11.48
N ASN A 284 22.83 4.04 -10.90
CA ASN A 284 24.15 3.57 -11.31
C ASN A 284 24.32 2.07 -11.01
N LEU A 285 25.04 1.41 -11.89
CA LEU A 285 25.47 0.02 -11.73
C LEU A 285 26.99 -0.05 -11.89
N SER A 286 27.68 -0.75 -10.98
CA SER A 286 29.13 -0.89 -11.09
C SER A 286 29.53 -1.66 -12.34
N SER A 287 30.67 -1.33 -12.90
CA SER A 287 31.21 -2.01 -14.10
C SER A 287 31.35 -3.51 -13.88
N GLN A 288 31.72 -3.95 -12.66
CA GLN A 288 31.82 -5.36 -12.29
C GLN A 288 30.44 -6.03 -12.37
N ALA A 289 29.38 -5.40 -11.84
CA ALA A 289 28.03 -5.94 -11.90
C ALA A 289 27.51 -6.01 -13.34
N VAL A 290 27.76 -4.98 -14.15
CA VAL A 290 27.39 -4.94 -15.58
C VAL A 290 28.12 -6.06 -16.33
N GLY A 291 29.41 -6.29 -16.08
CA GLY A 291 30.17 -7.38 -16.68
C GLY A 291 29.64 -8.77 -16.29
N ALA A 292 29.31 -8.97 -15.01
CA ALA A 292 28.75 -10.23 -14.54
C ALA A 292 27.34 -10.50 -15.15
N MET A 293 26.51 -9.48 -15.27
CA MET A 293 25.20 -9.59 -15.95
C MET A 293 25.38 -9.91 -17.44
N ALA A 294 26.33 -9.27 -18.11
CA ALA A 294 26.60 -9.51 -19.53
C ALA A 294 27.04 -10.96 -19.77
N ALA A 295 27.91 -11.50 -18.93
CA ALA A 295 28.35 -12.89 -19.00
C ALA A 295 27.14 -13.84 -18.78
N TYR A 296 26.35 -13.59 -17.74
CA TYR A 296 25.17 -14.40 -17.42
C TYR A 296 24.12 -14.39 -18.56
N ILE A 297 23.86 -13.22 -19.15
CA ILE A 297 22.88 -13.09 -20.25
C ILE A 297 23.37 -13.89 -21.46
N LYS A 298 24.63 -13.74 -21.85
CA LYS A 298 25.21 -14.51 -22.97
C LYS A 298 25.14 -16.00 -22.75
N GLU A 299 25.46 -16.46 -21.56
CA GLU A 299 25.46 -17.89 -21.23
C GLU A 299 24.05 -18.51 -21.22
N LYS A 300 23.08 -17.80 -20.62
CA LYS A 300 21.74 -18.37 -20.36
C LYS A 300 20.70 -18.07 -21.43
N PHE A 301 20.85 -16.98 -22.16
CA PHE A 301 19.85 -16.51 -23.12
C PHE A 301 20.40 -16.35 -24.55
N GLY A 302 21.70 -16.21 -24.72
CA GLY A 302 22.35 -15.93 -25.99
C GLY A 302 22.83 -14.49 -26.12
N ALA A 303 23.79 -14.27 -27.02
CA ALA A 303 24.40 -12.96 -27.25
C ALA A 303 23.37 -11.93 -27.81
N GLU A 304 22.38 -12.41 -28.55
CA GLU A 304 21.32 -11.61 -29.15
C GLU A 304 20.38 -10.95 -28.13
N TYR A 305 20.36 -11.46 -26.89
CA TYR A 305 19.61 -10.86 -25.79
C TYR A 305 20.38 -9.78 -25.05
N LEU A 306 21.69 -9.63 -25.29
CA LEU A 306 22.52 -8.67 -24.58
C LEU A 306 22.54 -7.30 -25.23
N LYS A 307 22.26 -6.28 -24.42
CA LYS A 307 22.58 -4.88 -24.74
C LYS A 307 23.02 -4.17 -23.47
N THR A 308 24.32 -4.04 -23.30
CA THR A 308 24.90 -3.34 -22.15
C THR A 308 24.48 -1.86 -22.14
N ARG A 309 24.09 -1.36 -20.95
CA ARG A 309 23.67 0.03 -20.74
C ARG A 309 24.28 0.57 -19.45
N HIS A 310 24.63 1.84 -19.48
CA HIS A 310 24.99 2.62 -18.31
C HIS A 310 23.86 3.61 -18.02
N PHE A 311 23.50 3.72 -16.76
CA PHE A 311 22.45 4.62 -16.31
C PHE A 311 23.09 5.75 -15.50
N LYS A 312 22.59 6.97 -15.67
CA LYS A 312 22.97 8.13 -14.86
C LYS A 312 21.72 8.65 -14.15
N THR A 313 21.88 9.02 -12.91
CA THR A 313 20.82 9.68 -12.15
C THR A 313 20.67 11.10 -12.66
N LYS A 314 19.44 11.57 -12.85
CA LYS A 314 19.18 12.92 -13.39
C LYS A 314 19.39 14.03 -12.37
N ASP A 315 19.25 13.73 -11.09
CA ASP A 315 19.44 14.69 -10.00
C ASP A 315 20.91 14.72 -9.58
N ALA A 316 21.52 15.89 -9.69
CA ALA A 316 22.87 16.13 -9.20
C ALA A 316 22.97 16.05 -7.66
N SER A 317 21.84 16.08 -6.94
CA SER A 317 21.76 15.88 -5.49
C SER A 317 21.66 14.40 -5.07
N ALA A 318 21.48 13.48 -6.03
CA ALA A 318 21.59 12.07 -5.74
C ALA A 318 23.02 11.79 -5.28
N GLN A 319 23.16 11.08 -4.16
CA GLN A 319 24.48 10.64 -3.68
C GLN A 319 25.10 9.77 -4.78
N GLU A 320 25.89 10.37 -5.68
CA GLU A 320 26.46 9.71 -6.86
C GLU A 320 27.31 8.47 -6.52
N ALA A 321 27.73 8.37 -5.25
CA ALA A 321 28.47 7.25 -4.72
C ALA A 321 27.65 5.95 -4.61
N HIS A 322 26.33 6.00 -4.57
CA HIS A 322 25.48 4.82 -4.34
C HIS A 322 25.20 4.06 -5.65
N GLU A 323 25.10 2.74 -5.54
CA GLU A 323 24.56 1.89 -6.60
C GLU A 323 23.03 1.75 -6.50
N ALA A 324 22.39 1.39 -7.61
CA ALA A 324 21.02 0.92 -7.65
C ALA A 324 20.83 -0.39 -6.87
N ILE A 325 19.59 -0.70 -6.52
CA ILE A 325 19.27 -1.96 -5.84
C ILE A 325 19.37 -3.12 -6.83
N ARG A 326 20.34 -4.03 -6.58
CA ARG A 326 20.60 -5.21 -7.40
C ARG A 326 21.02 -6.41 -6.55
N PRO A 327 20.95 -7.65 -7.06
CA PRO A 327 21.61 -8.79 -6.44
C PRO A 327 23.12 -8.61 -6.37
N THR A 328 23.74 -9.05 -5.30
CA THR A 328 25.21 -9.13 -5.18
C THR A 328 25.80 -10.25 -6.01
N ASN A 329 25.00 -11.28 -6.32
CA ASN A 329 25.37 -12.40 -7.19
C ASN A 329 24.25 -12.69 -8.18
N ILE A 330 24.45 -12.37 -9.45
CA ILE A 330 23.44 -12.52 -10.50
C ILE A 330 23.13 -13.99 -10.85
N SER A 331 24.07 -14.91 -10.60
CA SER A 331 23.86 -16.33 -10.84
C SER A 331 22.88 -16.97 -9.83
N ARG A 332 22.60 -16.29 -8.74
CA ARG A 332 21.63 -16.74 -7.75
C ARG A 332 20.23 -16.24 -8.12
N THR A 333 19.40 -17.10 -8.66
CA THR A 333 18.07 -16.75 -9.16
C THR A 333 17.00 -16.59 -8.05
N SER A 334 17.24 -17.14 -6.86
CA SER A 334 16.34 -17.06 -5.71
C SER A 334 17.11 -17.02 -4.39
N ALA A 335 16.75 -16.13 -3.49
CA ALA A 335 17.35 -15.99 -2.17
C ALA A 335 16.37 -15.40 -1.15
N GLY A 336 16.68 -15.52 0.14
CA GLY A 336 15.89 -14.98 1.25
C GLY A 336 15.48 -16.02 2.29
N LYS A 337 15.30 -15.58 3.54
CA LYS A 337 14.95 -16.43 4.70
C LYS A 337 13.46 -16.77 4.77
N ASN A 338 12.60 -15.95 4.19
CA ASN A 338 11.16 -16.11 4.22
C ASN A 338 10.55 -15.81 2.84
N GLU A 339 9.26 -16.09 2.68
CA GLU A 339 8.56 -15.94 1.41
C GLU A 339 8.51 -14.49 0.89
N TYR A 340 8.46 -13.48 1.77
CA TYR A 340 8.50 -12.07 1.35
C TYR A 340 9.86 -11.71 0.77
N GLU A 341 10.94 -12.11 1.42
CA GLU A 341 12.30 -11.89 0.94
C GLU A 341 12.54 -12.60 -0.39
N LYS A 342 12.12 -13.87 -0.53
CA LYS A 342 12.29 -14.64 -1.78
C LYS A 342 11.58 -13.97 -2.95
N ARG A 343 10.31 -13.59 -2.78
CA ARG A 343 9.54 -12.94 -3.82
C ARG A 343 10.10 -11.56 -4.20
N LEU A 344 10.56 -10.80 -3.21
CA LEU A 344 11.20 -9.50 -3.46
C LEU A 344 12.54 -9.67 -4.17
N TYR A 345 13.37 -10.64 -3.77
CA TYR A 345 14.63 -10.95 -4.42
C TYR A 345 14.44 -11.32 -5.90
N GLN A 346 13.47 -12.16 -6.19
CA GLN A 346 13.14 -12.54 -7.57
C GLN A 346 12.72 -11.32 -8.42
N LEU A 347 11.96 -10.41 -7.85
CA LEU A 347 11.58 -9.16 -8.52
C LEU A 347 12.81 -8.30 -8.81
N ILE A 348 13.71 -8.14 -7.83
CA ILE A 348 14.96 -7.37 -7.96
C ILE A 348 15.85 -8.04 -9.01
N TRP A 349 16.04 -9.36 -8.94
CA TRP A 349 16.88 -10.13 -9.87
C TRP A 349 16.38 -9.98 -11.31
N ALA A 350 15.11 -10.21 -11.54
CA ALA A 350 14.50 -10.12 -12.88
C ALA A 350 14.60 -8.70 -13.47
N ARG A 351 14.34 -7.68 -12.64
CA ARG A 351 14.48 -6.28 -13.05
C ARG A 351 15.92 -5.94 -13.42
N THR A 352 16.86 -6.36 -12.59
CA THR A 352 18.28 -6.10 -12.81
C THR A 352 18.77 -6.67 -14.14
N LEU A 353 18.47 -7.94 -14.45
CA LEU A 353 18.79 -8.53 -15.74
C LEU A 353 18.12 -7.79 -16.89
N ALA A 354 16.83 -7.48 -16.78
CA ALA A 354 16.08 -6.78 -17.79
C ALA A 354 16.72 -5.45 -18.20
N THR A 355 17.46 -4.79 -17.29
CA THR A 355 18.16 -3.53 -17.61
C THR A 355 19.27 -3.70 -18.65
N GLN A 356 19.90 -4.86 -18.70
CA GLN A 356 21.04 -5.18 -19.58
C GLN A 356 20.65 -6.04 -20.79
N MET A 357 19.36 -6.35 -20.95
CA MET A 357 18.85 -7.09 -22.10
C MET A 357 18.40 -6.12 -23.19
N VAL A 358 18.25 -6.61 -24.41
CA VAL A 358 17.69 -5.85 -25.50
C VAL A 358 16.21 -5.56 -25.29
N ASN A 359 15.71 -4.52 -25.93
CA ASN A 359 14.28 -4.20 -25.93
C ASN A 359 13.48 -5.33 -26.58
N ALA A 360 12.22 -5.51 -26.18
CA ALA A 360 11.34 -6.41 -26.91
C ALA A 360 10.84 -5.72 -28.20
N LYS A 361 10.79 -6.48 -29.28
CA LYS A 361 10.24 -6.03 -30.57
C LYS A 361 8.83 -6.54 -30.70
N VAL A 362 7.92 -5.69 -31.14
CA VAL A 362 6.52 -6.02 -31.37
C VAL A 362 6.12 -5.63 -32.79
N ALA A 363 5.31 -6.45 -33.42
CA ALA A 363 4.58 -6.08 -34.61
C ALA A 363 3.20 -5.55 -34.19
N LYS A 364 2.84 -4.39 -34.65
CA LYS A 364 1.54 -3.77 -34.43
C LYS A 364 0.78 -3.77 -35.75
N THR A 365 -0.40 -4.34 -35.73
CA THR A 365 -1.30 -4.33 -36.87
C THR A 365 -2.51 -3.48 -36.53
N THR A 366 -2.81 -2.51 -37.40
CA THR A 366 -4.05 -1.71 -37.31
C THR A 366 -4.85 -1.94 -38.58
N ILE A 367 -6.07 -2.44 -38.45
CA ILE A 367 -7.00 -2.64 -39.57
C ILE A 367 -8.05 -1.55 -39.46
N TYR A 368 -8.12 -0.73 -40.52
CA TYR A 368 -9.16 0.28 -40.69
C TYR A 368 -10.27 -0.30 -41.55
N LEU A 369 -11.45 -0.31 -40.98
CA LEU A 369 -12.64 -0.75 -41.69
C LEU A 369 -13.49 0.45 -42.10
N SER A 370 -14.30 0.28 -43.13
CA SER A 370 -15.34 1.24 -43.46
C SER A 370 -16.20 1.58 -42.25
N ASN A 371 -16.85 2.74 -42.25
CA ASN A 371 -17.70 3.23 -41.17
C ASN A 371 -16.92 3.49 -39.85
N ALA A 372 -15.66 3.86 -40.00
CA ALA A 372 -14.78 4.26 -38.87
C ALA A 372 -14.53 3.19 -37.80
N PHE A 373 -14.64 1.91 -38.14
CA PHE A 373 -14.22 0.85 -37.23
C PHE A 373 -12.71 0.58 -37.33
N VAL A 374 -12.05 0.44 -36.20
CA VAL A 374 -10.61 0.17 -36.14
C VAL A 374 -10.33 -0.99 -35.19
N ALA A 375 -9.58 -1.97 -35.67
CA ALA A 375 -9.02 -3.06 -34.89
C ALA A 375 -7.52 -2.83 -34.69
N LYS A 376 -7.03 -3.05 -33.49
CA LYS A 376 -5.60 -2.91 -33.14
C LYS A 376 -5.11 -4.21 -32.53
N GLY A 377 -4.07 -4.78 -33.11
CA GLY A 377 -3.37 -5.97 -32.64
C GLY A 377 -1.92 -5.69 -32.34
N GLU A 378 -1.32 -6.49 -31.47
CA GLU A 378 0.10 -6.44 -31.13
C GLU A 378 0.60 -7.85 -30.85
N VAL A 379 1.67 -8.26 -31.52
CA VAL A 379 2.33 -9.55 -31.34
C VAL A 379 3.80 -9.32 -31.01
N VAL A 380 4.34 -10.08 -30.05
CA VAL A 380 5.77 -10.03 -29.71
C VAL A 380 6.55 -10.83 -30.76
N VAL A 381 7.37 -10.13 -31.55
CA VAL A 381 8.25 -10.72 -32.55
C VAL A 381 9.56 -11.22 -31.91
N PHE A 382 10.08 -10.44 -30.95
CA PHE A 382 11.26 -10.81 -30.18
C PHE A 382 11.07 -10.38 -28.74
N ASP A 383 11.09 -11.32 -27.81
CA ASP A 383 10.73 -11.09 -26.42
C ASP A 383 11.74 -10.24 -25.64
N GLY A 384 13.03 -10.24 -26.02
CA GLY A 384 14.05 -9.42 -25.38
C GLY A 384 14.02 -9.53 -23.86
N PHE A 385 13.94 -8.40 -23.14
CA PHE A 385 13.86 -8.37 -21.68
C PHE A 385 12.58 -9.02 -21.12
N LEU A 386 11.49 -9.15 -21.90
CA LEU A 386 10.27 -9.81 -21.45
C LEU A 386 10.49 -11.29 -21.12
N LYS A 387 11.56 -11.90 -21.63
CA LYS A 387 12.00 -13.25 -21.27
C LYS A 387 12.12 -13.46 -19.75
N VAL A 388 12.57 -12.45 -19.05
CA VAL A 388 12.80 -12.48 -17.59
C VAL A 388 11.88 -11.54 -16.80
N TYR A 389 11.37 -10.47 -17.43
CA TYR A 389 10.69 -9.41 -16.74
C TYR A 389 9.47 -8.87 -17.47
N GLY A 390 8.34 -9.33 -17.09
CA GLY A 390 7.05 -8.93 -17.68
C GLY A 390 6.35 -10.07 -18.39
N LYS A 391 5.21 -9.76 -18.96
CA LYS A 391 4.44 -10.63 -19.85
C LYS A 391 3.78 -9.75 -20.90
N SER A 392 3.75 -10.20 -22.13
CA SER A 392 2.88 -9.64 -23.16
C SER A 392 1.69 -10.58 -23.36
N LYS A 393 0.55 -9.99 -23.64
CA LYS A 393 -0.57 -10.75 -24.22
C LYS A 393 -0.56 -10.40 -25.68
N ASP A 394 -0.28 -11.40 -26.50
CA ASP A 394 -0.37 -11.24 -27.93
C ASP A 394 -1.84 -11.16 -28.32
N LEU A 395 -2.16 -10.18 -29.14
CA LEU A 395 -3.45 -10.01 -29.78
C LEU A 395 -3.20 -10.04 -31.28
N GLU A 396 -3.25 -11.23 -31.82
CA GLU A 396 -3.09 -11.45 -33.27
C GLU A 396 -4.41 -11.12 -34.00
N LEU A 397 -4.30 -10.34 -35.06
CA LEU A 397 -5.41 -10.06 -35.97
C LEU A 397 -5.30 -10.95 -37.21
N PRO A 398 -6.44 -11.28 -37.87
CA PRO A 398 -6.40 -12.05 -39.11
C PRO A 398 -5.66 -11.28 -40.23
N LYS A 399 -5.06 -12.02 -41.12
CA LYS A 399 -4.47 -11.44 -42.33
C LYS A 399 -5.58 -11.02 -43.29
N VAL A 400 -5.66 -9.72 -43.49
CA VAL A 400 -6.65 -9.11 -44.42
C VAL A 400 -5.95 -8.16 -45.40
N SER A 401 -6.57 -7.93 -46.52
CA SER A 401 -6.09 -7.01 -47.56
C SER A 401 -7.11 -5.89 -47.78
N ARG A 402 -6.63 -4.75 -48.25
CA ARG A 402 -7.52 -3.66 -48.67
C ARG A 402 -8.54 -4.16 -49.71
N GLY A 403 -9.81 -3.82 -49.47
CA GLY A 403 -10.93 -4.27 -50.31
C GLY A 403 -11.59 -5.57 -49.84
N ASP A 404 -11.01 -6.27 -48.85
CA ASP A 404 -11.65 -7.46 -48.27
C ASP A 404 -12.96 -7.08 -47.57
N ILE A 405 -14.00 -7.88 -47.85
CA ILE A 405 -15.30 -7.77 -47.19
C ILE A 405 -15.28 -8.69 -45.98
N LEU A 406 -15.66 -8.17 -44.83
CA LEU A 406 -15.68 -8.89 -43.55
C LEU A 406 -17.12 -9.26 -43.15
N ASP A 407 -17.29 -10.45 -42.61
CA ASP A 407 -18.54 -10.84 -41.98
C ASP A 407 -18.67 -10.17 -40.62
N CYS A 408 -19.71 -9.36 -40.44
CA CYS A 408 -20.05 -8.82 -39.14
C CYS A 408 -20.91 -9.84 -38.37
N LEU A 409 -20.44 -10.32 -37.24
CA LEU A 409 -21.16 -11.30 -36.43
C LEU A 409 -22.06 -10.62 -35.42
N GLU A 410 -21.60 -9.50 -34.87
CA GLU A 410 -22.28 -8.77 -33.78
C GLU A 410 -21.85 -7.31 -33.78
N LEU A 411 -22.79 -6.42 -33.59
CA LEU A 411 -22.55 -5.03 -33.23
C LEU A 411 -23.09 -4.78 -31.83
N THR A 412 -22.26 -4.23 -30.98
CA THR A 412 -22.62 -3.95 -29.58
C THR A 412 -22.44 -2.49 -29.26
N ALA A 413 -23.49 -1.83 -28.71
CA ALA A 413 -23.40 -0.54 -28.10
C ALA A 413 -23.58 -0.70 -26.58
N LYS A 414 -22.50 -0.52 -25.84
CA LYS A 414 -22.46 -0.71 -24.41
C LYS A 414 -22.36 0.64 -23.71
N GLN A 415 -23.30 0.92 -22.80
CA GLN A 415 -23.23 2.09 -21.95
C GLN A 415 -21.97 2.03 -21.10
N THR A 416 -21.20 3.10 -21.10
CA THR A 416 -19.97 3.26 -20.33
C THR A 416 -20.05 4.59 -19.59
N PHE A 417 -19.34 4.67 -18.49
CA PHE A 417 -19.33 5.86 -17.67
C PHE A 417 -17.90 6.37 -17.52
N ALA A 418 -17.75 7.69 -17.61
CA ALA A 418 -16.50 8.33 -17.27
C ALA A 418 -16.08 7.94 -15.85
N LYS A 419 -14.79 7.62 -15.65
CA LYS A 419 -14.27 7.19 -14.37
C LYS A 419 -13.59 8.35 -13.65
N PRO A 420 -13.86 8.55 -12.35
CA PRO A 420 -13.14 9.55 -11.57
C PRO A 420 -11.64 9.20 -11.50
N PRO A 421 -10.79 10.16 -11.12
CA PRO A 421 -9.39 9.90 -10.84
C PRO A 421 -9.23 8.74 -9.85
N ALA A 422 -8.28 7.86 -10.09
CA ALA A 422 -8.08 6.69 -9.24
C ALA A 422 -7.54 7.10 -7.86
N ARG A 423 -8.10 6.52 -6.78
CA ARG A 423 -7.52 6.65 -5.43
C ARG A 423 -6.10 6.09 -5.41
N TYR A 424 -5.25 6.67 -4.58
CA TYR A 424 -3.88 6.20 -4.41
C TYR A 424 -3.83 4.78 -3.80
N THR A 425 -2.91 3.96 -4.30
CA THR A 425 -2.32 2.84 -3.56
C THR A 425 -1.10 3.34 -2.81
N GLU A 426 -0.49 2.54 -1.91
CA GLU A 426 0.79 2.93 -1.31
C GLU A 426 1.85 3.19 -2.40
N GLY A 427 1.93 2.33 -3.42
CA GLY A 427 2.89 2.50 -4.51
C GLY A 427 2.65 3.77 -5.35
N SER A 428 1.41 4.06 -5.74
CA SER A 428 1.12 5.27 -6.52
C SER A 428 1.27 6.56 -5.69
N LEU A 429 1.09 6.50 -4.36
CA LEU A 429 1.39 7.63 -3.49
C LEU A 429 2.90 7.85 -3.35
N VAL A 430 3.70 6.78 -3.21
CA VAL A 430 5.17 6.88 -3.24
C VAL A 430 5.63 7.54 -4.53
N LYS A 431 5.10 7.10 -5.68
CA LYS A 431 5.39 7.72 -6.98
C LYS A 431 5.08 9.22 -6.98
N LYS A 432 3.91 9.61 -6.47
CA LYS A 432 3.51 11.02 -6.43
C LYS A 432 4.38 11.85 -5.49
N LEU A 433 4.78 11.29 -4.35
CA LEU A 433 5.70 11.95 -3.42
C LEU A 433 7.10 12.13 -4.04
N GLU A 434 7.62 11.12 -4.75
CA GLU A 434 8.89 11.20 -5.49
C GLU A 434 8.85 12.29 -6.58
N GLU A 435 7.78 12.31 -7.39
CA GLU A 435 7.55 13.34 -8.42
C GLU A 435 7.54 14.77 -7.84
N LEU A 436 7.05 14.92 -6.62
CA LEU A 436 6.99 16.22 -5.93
C LEU A 436 8.25 16.53 -5.11
N GLY A 437 9.22 15.64 -5.03
CA GLY A 437 10.43 15.78 -4.22
C GLY A 437 10.18 15.69 -2.70
N ILE A 438 9.05 15.13 -2.28
CA ILE A 438 8.64 15.02 -0.88
C ILE A 438 9.10 13.69 -0.30
N GLY A 439 9.91 13.73 0.74
CA GLY A 439 10.52 12.56 1.35
C GLY A 439 11.78 12.09 0.63
N ARG A 440 12.39 11.04 1.17
CA ARG A 440 13.64 10.43 0.70
C ARG A 440 13.51 8.91 0.83
N PRO A 441 14.44 8.12 0.28
CA PRO A 441 14.46 6.66 0.41
C PRO A 441 14.20 6.13 1.82
N SER A 442 14.70 6.81 2.84
CA SER A 442 14.51 6.44 4.25
C SER A 442 13.10 6.73 4.80
N THR A 443 12.30 7.59 4.16
CA THR A 443 11.05 8.11 4.75
C THR A 443 9.76 7.66 4.09
N TYR A 444 9.75 7.18 2.85
CA TYR A 444 8.50 6.78 2.19
C TYR A 444 7.69 5.75 3.01
N ALA A 445 8.34 4.69 3.50
CA ALA A 445 7.66 3.66 4.28
C ALA A 445 7.18 4.17 5.66
N THR A 446 7.93 5.09 6.28
CA THR A 446 7.54 5.70 7.56
C THR A 446 6.35 6.64 7.41
N ILE A 447 6.29 7.43 6.34
CA ILE A 447 5.14 8.28 5.98
C ILE A 447 3.87 7.42 5.87
N MET A 448 3.92 6.35 5.05
CA MET A 448 2.79 5.44 4.87
C MET A 448 2.33 4.81 6.18
N THR A 449 3.28 4.42 7.02
CA THR A 449 2.98 3.82 8.33
C THR A 449 2.35 4.85 9.27
N ALA A 450 2.88 6.07 9.31
CA ALA A 450 2.45 7.11 10.23
C ALA A 450 1.01 7.57 9.98
N ILE A 451 0.65 7.88 8.72
CA ILE A 451 -0.71 8.34 8.39
C ILE A 451 -1.78 7.27 8.68
N GLN A 452 -1.43 5.98 8.49
CA GLN A 452 -2.32 4.86 8.80
C GLN A 452 -2.37 4.57 10.32
N ALA A 453 -1.24 4.58 11.02
CA ALA A 453 -1.19 4.34 12.46
C ALA A 453 -1.91 5.41 13.29
N ARG A 454 -1.96 6.66 12.78
CA ARG A 454 -2.72 7.77 13.37
C ARG A 454 -4.22 7.69 13.09
N GLY A 455 -4.65 6.75 12.26
CA GLY A 455 -6.05 6.63 11.86
C GLY A 455 -6.54 7.72 10.91
N TYR A 456 -5.64 8.46 10.25
CA TYR A 456 -6.00 9.51 9.28
C TYR A 456 -6.33 8.94 7.91
N VAL A 457 -5.75 7.80 7.59
CA VAL A 457 -5.95 7.05 6.34
C VAL A 457 -6.14 5.58 6.65
N VAL A 458 -7.04 4.95 5.96
CA VAL A 458 -7.29 3.50 6.03
C VAL A 458 -7.16 2.86 4.65
N LYS A 459 -6.93 1.56 4.61
CA LYS A 459 -7.07 0.80 3.36
C LYS A 459 -8.54 0.47 3.16
N GLY A 460 -9.08 0.88 2.02
CA GLY A 460 -10.43 0.54 1.63
C GLY A 460 -10.62 -0.95 1.47
N GLU A 461 -11.82 -1.42 1.78
CA GLU A 461 -12.21 -2.85 1.72
C GLU A 461 -13.37 -3.11 0.77
N SER A 462 -13.98 -2.04 0.23
CA SER A 462 -15.13 -2.14 -0.67
C SER A 462 -14.75 -2.74 -2.02
N GLU A 463 -15.46 -3.78 -2.41
CA GLU A 463 -15.39 -4.39 -3.75
C GLU A 463 -16.14 -3.54 -4.80
N GLY A 464 -16.74 -2.42 -4.41
CA GLY A 464 -17.58 -1.55 -5.21
C GLY A 464 -19.06 -1.84 -5.04
N GLU A 465 -19.85 -0.95 -5.63
CA GLU A 465 -21.30 -1.05 -5.73
C GLU A 465 -21.67 -1.57 -7.12
N GLU A 466 -22.83 -2.19 -7.24
CA GLU A 466 -23.37 -2.61 -8.54
C GLU A 466 -24.21 -1.46 -9.12
N ARG A 467 -24.04 -1.21 -10.41
CA ARG A 467 -24.93 -0.36 -11.20
C ARG A 467 -25.40 -1.09 -12.43
N GLU A 468 -26.56 -0.74 -12.89
CA GLU A 468 -27.13 -1.22 -14.14
C GLU A 468 -26.52 -0.44 -15.32
N VAL A 469 -26.22 -1.17 -16.38
CA VAL A 469 -25.62 -0.67 -17.61
C VAL A 469 -26.43 -1.22 -18.77
N VAL A 470 -26.84 -0.37 -19.65
CA VAL A 470 -27.59 -0.76 -20.87
C VAL A 470 -26.61 -1.29 -21.91
N GLU A 471 -26.98 -2.41 -22.51
CA GLU A 471 -26.27 -2.98 -23.66
C GLU A 471 -27.26 -3.29 -24.77
N LEU A 472 -27.00 -2.71 -25.95
CA LEU A 472 -27.77 -2.96 -27.18
C LEU A 472 -26.91 -3.85 -28.08
N VAL A 473 -27.47 -4.96 -28.53
CA VAL A 473 -26.74 -5.97 -29.34
C VAL A 473 -27.55 -6.33 -30.58
N ALA A 474 -26.92 -6.17 -31.70
CA ALA A 474 -27.40 -6.66 -33.01
C ALA A 474 -26.57 -7.89 -33.42
N LYS A 475 -27.17 -9.08 -33.44
CA LYS A 475 -26.53 -10.35 -33.86
C LYS A 475 -26.95 -10.75 -35.25
N TYR A 476 -25.97 -11.05 -36.13
CA TYR A 476 -26.22 -11.43 -37.54
C TYR A 476 -26.39 -12.95 -37.74
N GLY A 477 -26.33 -13.74 -36.69
CA GLY A 477 -26.44 -15.21 -36.75
C GLY A 477 -25.16 -15.94 -36.37
N SER A 478 -25.23 -17.28 -36.24
CA SER A 478 -24.03 -18.08 -35.95
C SER A 478 -23.21 -18.33 -37.21
N LEU A 479 -21.89 -18.53 -37.09
CA LEU A 479 -20.97 -18.93 -38.14
C LEU A 479 -21.44 -20.19 -38.91
N GLU A 480 -22.08 -21.13 -38.21
CA GLU A 480 -22.68 -22.33 -38.79
C GLU A 480 -23.91 -22.01 -39.65
N GLY A 481 -24.72 -21.05 -39.22
CA GLY A 481 -25.88 -20.57 -39.98
C GLY A 481 -25.46 -19.85 -41.27
N ILE A 482 -24.40 -19.02 -41.19
CA ILE A 482 -23.84 -18.31 -42.33
C ILE A 482 -23.23 -19.30 -43.37
N ARG A 483 -22.44 -20.26 -42.90
CA ARG A 483 -21.83 -21.31 -43.73
C ARG A 483 -22.87 -22.24 -44.37
N SER A 484 -23.90 -22.60 -43.64
CA SER A 484 -24.97 -23.48 -44.15
C SER A 484 -25.89 -22.79 -45.17
N ALA A 485 -26.10 -21.47 -45.04
CA ALA A 485 -26.84 -20.66 -46.01
C ALA A 485 -26.05 -20.46 -47.29
N ALA A 486 -24.73 -20.22 -47.16
CA ALA A 486 -23.83 -20.15 -48.33
C ALA A 486 -23.71 -21.47 -49.10
N ALA A 487 -23.67 -22.62 -48.39
CA ALA A 487 -23.61 -23.97 -48.96
C ALA A 487 -24.92 -24.38 -49.65
N ARG A 488 -26.07 -23.84 -49.24
CA ARG A 488 -27.39 -24.16 -49.83
C ARG A 488 -27.78 -23.27 -50.99
N GLY A 489 -26.94 -22.31 -51.43
CA GLY A 489 -27.23 -21.44 -52.58
C GLY A 489 -28.45 -20.52 -52.43
N GLN A 490 -28.95 -20.37 -51.21
CA GLN A 490 -30.10 -19.50 -50.89
C GLN A 490 -29.64 -18.06 -50.67
N ALA A 491 -29.28 -17.37 -51.75
CA ALA A 491 -29.14 -15.92 -51.73
C ALA A 491 -30.52 -15.28 -51.99
N PRO A 492 -30.99 -14.32 -51.19
CA PRO A 492 -32.19 -13.57 -51.53
C PRO A 492 -31.95 -12.74 -52.78
N ALA A 493 -32.80 -12.92 -53.80
CA ALA A 493 -32.77 -12.19 -55.05
C ALA A 493 -32.96 -10.68 -54.82
N ALA A 494 -31.96 -9.89 -55.12
CA ALA A 494 -32.11 -8.44 -55.25
C ALA A 494 -32.80 -8.19 -56.62
N ARG A 495 -34.04 -7.70 -56.61
CA ARG A 495 -34.68 -7.10 -57.80
C ARG A 495 -34.01 -5.76 -58.09
N GLY A 496 -33.33 -5.68 -59.20
CA GLY A 496 -32.80 -4.45 -59.75
C GLY A 496 -32.20 -4.74 -61.12
N ASP A 497 -32.95 -4.36 -62.23
CA ASP A 497 -32.56 -4.47 -63.60
C ASP A 497 -31.31 -3.63 -63.92
N GLY A 498 -30.20 -4.26 -64.32
CA GLY A 498 -29.01 -3.64 -64.88
C GLY A 498 -28.01 -4.70 -65.37
N PRO A 499 -27.26 -4.49 -66.49
CA PRO A 499 -26.57 -5.55 -67.23
C PRO A 499 -25.37 -6.16 -66.49
N ALA A 500 -25.19 -7.45 -66.74
CA ALA A 500 -24.26 -8.35 -66.09
C ALA A 500 -22.78 -7.90 -66.11
N GLY A 501 -22.22 -7.52 -64.96
CA GLY A 501 -20.78 -7.53 -64.72
C GLY A 501 -20.47 -8.61 -63.70
N ARG A 502 -19.62 -9.61 -64.02
CA ARG A 502 -19.13 -10.64 -63.07
C ARG A 502 -18.18 -10.02 -62.04
N GLY A 503 -18.74 -9.63 -60.91
CA GLY A 503 -17.98 -9.29 -59.70
C GLY A 503 -17.90 -10.48 -58.74
N PRO A 504 -16.92 -10.53 -57.81
CA PRO A 504 -16.74 -11.64 -56.92
C PRO A 504 -17.96 -11.85 -56.02
N ARG A 505 -18.33 -13.11 -55.78
CA ARG A 505 -19.51 -13.55 -55.01
C ARG A 505 -19.51 -12.87 -53.61
N GLY A 506 -20.41 -11.91 -53.46
CA GLY A 506 -20.53 -11.16 -52.21
C GLY A 506 -21.11 -11.98 -51.04
N ALA A 507 -20.64 -11.73 -49.88
CA ALA A 507 -21.14 -12.26 -48.64
C ALA A 507 -22.65 -11.98 -48.44
N ILE A 508 -23.38 -12.99 -48.00
CA ILE A 508 -24.82 -12.94 -47.76
C ILE A 508 -25.12 -12.08 -46.53
N LEU A 509 -25.75 -10.93 -46.73
CA LEU A 509 -26.40 -10.22 -45.66
C LEU A 509 -27.61 -11.03 -45.19
N ALA A 510 -27.48 -11.72 -44.06
CA ALA A 510 -28.62 -12.29 -43.36
C ALA A 510 -29.60 -11.17 -42.97
N THR A 511 -30.90 -11.48 -42.98
CA THR A 511 -32.01 -10.63 -42.56
C THR A 511 -31.64 -9.65 -41.45
N ASN A 512 -32.02 -8.37 -41.63
CA ASN A 512 -31.76 -7.28 -40.63
C ASN A 512 -31.81 -7.79 -39.18
N PRO A 513 -30.66 -7.84 -38.47
CA PRO A 513 -30.62 -8.39 -37.13
C PRO A 513 -31.46 -7.53 -36.20
N ARG A 514 -32.29 -8.17 -35.38
CA ARG A 514 -33.05 -7.49 -34.36
C ARG A 514 -32.11 -6.98 -33.27
N ILE A 515 -32.16 -5.68 -32.96
CA ILE A 515 -31.42 -5.11 -31.86
C ILE A 515 -32.11 -5.56 -30.57
N THR A 516 -31.37 -6.29 -29.75
CA THR A 516 -31.80 -6.71 -28.42
C THR A 516 -31.26 -5.75 -27.38
N ARG A 517 -32.08 -5.42 -26.38
CA ARG A 517 -31.69 -4.61 -25.24
C ARG A 517 -31.52 -5.50 -24.03
N SER A 518 -30.39 -5.40 -23.35
CA SER A 518 -30.13 -6.08 -22.09
C SER A 518 -29.67 -5.08 -21.03
N ILE A 519 -29.90 -5.43 -19.78
CA ILE A 519 -29.35 -4.71 -18.63
C ILE A 519 -28.36 -5.62 -17.99
N ILE A 520 -27.11 -5.20 -17.95
CA ILE A 520 -26.03 -5.91 -17.28
C ILE A 520 -25.60 -5.16 -16.03
N LYS A 521 -25.11 -5.87 -15.02
CA LYS A 521 -24.59 -5.27 -13.80
C LYS A 521 -23.09 -5.14 -13.88
N GLU A 522 -22.57 -3.97 -13.59
CA GLU A 522 -21.13 -3.75 -13.45
C GLU A 522 -20.80 -3.21 -12.05
N LYS A 523 -19.61 -3.55 -11.55
CA LYS A 523 -19.12 -3.00 -10.28
C LYS A 523 -18.39 -1.68 -10.51
N TYR A 524 -18.73 -0.67 -9.72
CA TYR A 524 -18.09 0.64 -9.75
C TYR A 524 -17.69 1.10 -8.34
N GLY A 525 -16.82 2.11 -8.24
CA GLY A 525 -16.44 2.72 -6.96
C GLY A 525 -15.62 1.82 -6.03
N ALA A 526 -15.09 0.70 -6.51
CA ALA A 526 -14.24 -0.20 -5.72
C ALA A 526 -13.02 0.55 -5.14
N ASN A 527 -12.77 0.35 -3.84
CA ASN A 527 -11.63 0.97 -3.16
C ASN A 527 -10.72 -0.04 -2.45
N LYS A 528 -10.92 -1.33 -2.63
CA LYS A 528 -10.12 -2.39 -2.00
C LYS A 528 -8.63 -2.18 -2.22
N GLY A 529 -7.89 -2.10 -1.10
CA GLY A 529 -6.44 -1.87 -1.11
C GLY A 529 -6.00 -0.45 -1.48
N LYS A 530 -6.94 0.49 -1.69
CA LYS A 530 -6.66 1.91 -1.93
C LYS A 530 -6.61 2.67 -0.61
N LEU A 531 -5.88 3.77 -0.60
CA LEU A 531 -5.80 4.68 0.53
C LEU A 531 -7.03 5.61 0.52
N VAL A 532 -7.79 5.58 1.60
CA VAL A 532 -9.02 6.37 1.78
C VAL A 532 -8.83 7.23 3.03
N PRO A 533 -9.05 8.54 2.96
CA PRO A 533 -8.96 9.38 4.15
C PRO A 533 -10.11 9.04 5.10
N THR A 534 -9.82 9.11 6.39
CA THR A 534 -10.87 9.08 7.41
C THR A 534 -11.41 10.49 7.63
N ALA A 535 -12.57 10.59 8.25
CA ALA A 535 -13.13 11.89 8.61
C ALA A 535 -12.19 12.71 9.50
N ILE A 536 -11.44 12.08 10.43
CA ILE A 536 -10.40 12.76 11.22
C ILE A 536 -9.25 13.20 10.32
N GLY A 537 -8.83 12.39 9.37
CA GLY A 537 -7.80 12.74 8.39
C GLY A 537 -8.17 13.96 7.56
N GLU A 538 -9.43 14.04 7.09
CA GLU A 538 -9.93 15.20 6.34
C GLU A 538 -9.93 16.48 7.19
N LEU A 539 -10.34 16.38 8.46
CA LEU A 539 -10.32 17.51 9.38
C LEU A 539 -8.91 18.01 9.67
N VAL A 540 -7.99 17.10 9.94
CA VAL A 540 -6.58 17.45 10.16
C VAL A 540 -5.98 18.09 8.91
N ALA A 541 -6.23 17.54 7.72
CA ALA A 541 -5.76 18.11 6.47
C ALA A 541 -6.38 19.49 6.21
N GLY A 542 -7.68 19.68 6.48
CA GLY A 542 -8.37 20.96 6.37
C GLY A 542 -7.77 22.00 7.29
N PHE A 543 -7.69 21.70 8.59
CA PHE A 543 -7.10 22.59 9.60
C PHE A 543 -5.67 23.03 9.24
N LEU A 544 -4.84 22.07 8.80
CA LEU A 544 -3.47 22.38 8.39
C LEU A 544 -3.39 23.21 7.10
N THR A 545 -4.29 22.96 6.15
CA THR A 545 -4.34 23.73 4.90
C THR A 545 -4.79 25.19 5.16
N ASP A 546 -5.70 25.39 6.10
CA ASP A 546 -6.22 26.72 6.42
C ASP A 546 -5.23 27.54 7.25
N ASN A 547 -4.54 26.91 8.22
CA ASN A 547 -3.74 27.63 9.21
C ASN A 547 -2.22 27.45 9.08
N PHE A 548 -1.75 26.43 8.32
CA PHE A 548 -0.33 26.09 8.18
C PHE A 548 0.02 25.82 6.72
N LYS A 549 -0.35 26.78 5.83
CA LYS A 549 -0.23 26.61 4.38
C LYS A 549 1.17 26.19 3.94
N ASN A 550 2.22 26.78 4.50
CA ASN A 550 3.61 26.47 4.17
C ASN A 550 3.98 25.02 4.53
N ILE A 551 3.53 24.52 5.69
CA ILE A 551 3.86 23.15 6.15
C ILE A 551 3.23 22.08 5.26
N VAL A 552 2.10 22.36 4.63
CA VAL A 552 1.42 21.45 3.74
C VAL A 552 1.67 21.75 2.26
N ASP A 553 2.45 22.81 1.96
CA ASP A 553 2.86 23.13 0.61
C ASP A 553 3.89 22.13 0.10
N TYR A 554 3.68 21.64 -1.12
CA TYR A 554 4.51 20.60 -1.71
C TYR A 554 5.91 21.11 -2.07
N LYS A 555 6.00 22.30 -2.67
CA LYS A 555 7.28 22.89 -3.06
C LYS A 555 8.11 23.28 -1.86
N PHE A 556 7.46 23.84 -0.83
CA PHE A 556 8.13 24.18 0.41
C PHE A 556 8.75 22.94 1.08
N THR A 557 8.00 21.86 1.20
CA THR A 557 8.51 20.60 1.75
C THR A 557 9.67 20.04 0.94
N ALA A 558 9.58 20.11 -0.38
CA ALA A 558 10.67 19.68 -1.27
C ALA A 558 11.93 20.55 -1.13
N ASN A 559 11.78 21.85 -0.94
CA ASN A 559 12.91 22.76 -0.72
C ASN A 559 13.63 22.46 0.59
N ILE A 560 12.90 22.20 1.67
CA ILE A 560 13.49 21.78 2.96
C ILE A 560 14.32 20.49 2.79
N GLU A 561 13.86 19.53 1.99
CA GLU A 561 14.66 18.33 1.72
C GLU A 561 15.94 18.64 0.92
N LYS A 562 15.90 19.64 0.02
CA LYS A 562 17.09 20.13 -0.68
C LYS A 562 18.04 20.89 0.24
N ASP A 563 17.50 21.70 1.15
CA ASP A 563 18.33 22.43 2.12
C ASP A 563 19.08 21.45 3.03
N LEU A 564 18.43 20.34 3.44
CA LEU A 564 19.09 19.27 4.17
C LEU A 564 20.21 18.58 3.34
N ASP A 565 20.03 18.47 2.03
CA ASP A 565 21.07 17.96 1.13
C ASP A 565 22.23 18.96 1.06
N LEU A 566 21.95 20.27 0.96
CA LEU A 566 22.99 21.32 0.98
C LEU A 566 23.77 21.35 2.30
N VAL A 567 23.12 21.05 3.43
CA VAL A 567 23.83 20.92 4.72
C VAL A 567 24.76 19.71 4.71
N ALA A 568 24.35 18.58 4.12
CA ALA A 568 25.21 17.41 3.97
C ALA A 568 26.39 17.62 3.04
N GLU A 569 26.30 18.57 2.12
CA GLU A 569 27.36 18.97 1.18
C GLU A 569 28.21 20.14 1.70
N ALA A 570 28.07 20.55 2.97
CA ALA A 570 28.72 21.72 3.58
C ALA A 570 28.45 23.06 2.86
N LYS A 571 27.39 23.14 2.03
CA LYS A 571 27.01 24.36 1.28
C LYS A 571 26.03 25.25 2.03
N LEU A 572 25.42 24.74 3.10
CA LEU A 572 24.48 25.48 3.96
C LEU A 572 24.76 25.15 5.42
N GLU A 573 24.83 26.17 6.27
CA GLU A 573 25.03 26.00 7.70
C GLU A 573 23.74 25.52 8.40
N ARG A 574 23.85 24.50 9.24
CA ARG A 574 22.74 23.87 9.98
C ARG A 574 21.89 24.86 10.76
N VAL A 575 22.53 25.71 11.57
CA VAL A 575 21.82 26.63 12.46
C VAL A 575 21.09 27.71 11.65
N LYS A 576 21.70 28.18 10.58
CA LYS A 576 21.05 29.13 9.65
C LYS A 576 19.80 28.52 9.03
N MET A 577 19.90 27.32 8.47
CA MET A 577 18.77 26.59 7.89
C MET A 577 17.62 26.43 8.89
N LEU A 578 17.94 26.03 10.13
CA LEU A 578 16.93 25.83 11.18
C LEU A 578 16.28 27.16 11.60
N ARG A 579 17.05 28.24 11.69
CA ARG A 579 16.56 29.58 12.04
C ARG A 579 15.65 30.16 10.97
N ASP A 580 16.06 30.07 9.71
CA ASP A 580 15.30 30.55 8.55
C ASP A 580 13.94 29.82 8.45
N PHE A 581 13.89 28.56 8.83
CA PHE A 581 12.66 27.78 8.88
C PHE A 581 11.81 28.08 10.13
N TYR A 582 12.41 27.99 11.32
CA TYR A 582 11.67 27.94 12.58
C TYR A 582 11.06 29.31 12.96
N GLY A 583 11.70 30.43 12.61
CA GLY A 583 11.15 31.76 12.89
C GLY A 583 9.72 31.93 12.33
N PRO A 584 9.56 31.92 11.01
CA PRO A 584 8.23 32.04 10.38
C PRO A 584 7.24 30.94 10.78
N PHE A 585 7.72 29.73 11.03
CA PHE A 585 6.87 28.64 11.50
C PHE A 585 6.30 28.92 12.90
N ARG A 586 7.12 29.42 13.81
CA ARG A 586 6.71 29.79 15.18
C ARG A 586 5.65 30.89 15.17
N ASP A 587 5.82 31.90 14.31
CA ASP A 587 4.83 32.98 14.17
C ASP A 587 3.47 32.41 13.72
N THR A 588 3.47 31.53 12.73
CA THR A 588 2.25 30.82 12.30
C THR A 588 1.61 29.99 13.43
N VAL A 589 2.42 29.35 14.28
CA VAL A 589 1.92 28.61 15.46
C VAL A 589 1.26 29.55 16.46
N LEU A 590 1.85 30.73 16.72
CA LEU A 590 1.27 31.74 17.63
C LEU A 590 -0.06 32.28 17.10
N GLU A 591 -0.14 32.61 15.83
CA GLU A 591 -1.39 33.02 15.16
C GLU A 591 -2.48 31.95 15.27
N ALA A 592 -2.12 30.69 15.02
CA ALA A 592 -3.05 29.57 15.10
C ALA A 592 -3.58 29.28 16.52
N GLN A 593 -2.92 29.80 17.58
CA GLN A 593 -3.44 29.70 18.95
C GLN A 593 -4.77 30.47 19.14
N GLY A 594 -4.95 31.59 18.42
CA GLY A 594 -6.17 32.39 18.45
C GLY A 594 -7.33 31.77 17.64
N VAL A 595 -7.08 30.81 16.78
CA VAL A 595 -8.13 30.18 15.96
C VAL A 595 -9.09 29.39 16.85
N GLU A 596 -10.38 29.49 16.59
CA GLU A 596 -11.38 28.68 17.29
C GLU A 596 -11.17 27.18 17.05
N ARG A 597 -11.71 26.36 17.97
CA ARG A 597 -11.66 24.92 17.84
C ARG A 597 -12.38 24.51 16.55
N TYR A 598 -11.67 23.76 15.70
CA TYR A 598 -12.18 23.33 14.39
C TYR A 598 -13.43 22.47 14.60
N ASN A 599 -14.60 23.07 14.37
CA ASN A 599 -15.87 22.41 14.59
C ASN A 599 -16.37 21.86 13.25
N ASN A 600 -16.52 20.57 13.17
CA ASN A 600 -17.04 19.88 11.99
C ASN A 600 -18.50 19.48 12.15
N ALA A 601 -19.22 20.19 13.00
CA ALA A 601 -20.63 19.96 13.18
C ALA A 601 -21.39 20.33 11.89
N ARG A 602 -21.95 19.34 11.23
CA ARG A 602 -22.90 19.56 10.15
C ARG A 602 -24.30 19.55 10.73
N LEU A 603 -25.01 20.66 10.66
CA LEU A 603 -26.42 20.72 11.00
C LEU A 603 -27.19 19.90 9.95
N LEU A 604 -27.96 18.92 10.42
CA LEU A 604 -28.81 18.06 9.58
C LEU A 604 -30.23 18.62 9.50
N GLY A 605 -30.67 19.34 10.52
CA GLY A 605 -32.01 19.89 10.71
C GLY A 605 -32.36 19.91 12.18
N HIS A 606 -33.66 19.96 12.47
CA HIS A 606 -34.20 20.00 13.82
C HIS A 606 -35.06 18.78 14.10
N ASP A 607 -35.08 18.35 15.33
CA ASP A 607 -35.91 17.26 15.81
C ASP A 607 -37.37 17.69 15.78
N PRO A 608 -38.28 16.98 15.11
CA PRO A 608 -39.68 17.36 14.99
C PRO A 608 -40.43 17.43 16.33
N GLU A 609 -40.01 16.65 17.34
CA GLU A 609 -40.68 16.55 18.64
C GLU A 609 -40.21 17.65 19.61
N THR A 610 -38.92 17.94 19.62
CA THR A 610 -38.31 18.83 20.62
C THR A 610 -37.83 20.16 20.06
N GLY A 611 -37.86 20.38 18.73
CA GLY A 611 -37.31 21.55 18.05
C GLY A 611 -35.78 21.68 18.16
N LYS A 612 -35.09 20.77 18.83
CA LYS A 612 -33.63 20.85 19.06
C LYS A 612 -32.83 20.55 17.79
N PRO A 613 -31.71 21.25 17.56
CA PRO A 613 -30.88 20.99 16.41
C PRO A 613 -30.21 19.60 16.46
N ILE A 614 -30.14 18.95 15.30
CA ILE A 614 -29.46 17.64 15.12
C ILE A 614 -28.21 17.85 14.30
N PHE A 615 -27.09 17.48 14.86
CA PHE A 615 -25.78 17.58 14.21
C PHE A 615 -25.17 16.22 13.90
N ALA A 616 -24.54 16.11 12.75
CA ALA A 616 -23.54 15.07 12.51
C ALA A 616 -22.15 15.63 12.84
N LYS A 617 -21.43 14.98 13.76
CA LYS A 617 -20.12 15.41 14.27
C LYS A 617 -19.11 14.28 14.21
N ILE A 618 -17.82 14.63 14.29
CA ILE A 618 -16.75 13.66 14.43
C ILE A 618 -16.15 13.77 15.83
N GLY A 619 -16.02 12.65 16.51
CA GLY A 619 -15.39 12.54 17.81
C GLY A 619 -14.20 11.60 17.81
N LYS A 620 -13.64 11.38 19.00
CA LYS A 620 -12.46 10.50 19.20
C LYS A 620 -12.67 9.06 18.72
N SER A 621 -13.91 8.58 18.74
CA SER A 621 -14.29 7.21 18.33
C SER A 621 -14.92 7.13 16.94
N GLY A 622 -14.88 8.20 16.16
CA GLY A 622 -15.50 8.28 14.82
C GLY A 622 -16.67 9.26 14.75
N GLY A 623 -17.44 9.15 13.66
CA GLY A 623 -18.61 9.99 13.44
C GLY A 623 -19.80 9.61 14.34
N PHE A 624 -20.55 10.61 14.80
CA PHE A 624 -21.72 10.44 15.63
C PHE A 624 -22.77 11.52 15.34
N ILE A 625 -24.01 11.27 15.76
CA ILE A 625 -25.14 12.19 15.71
C ILE A 625 -25.32 12.78 17.12
N GLN A 626 -25.57 14.08 17.19
CA GLN A 626 -25.86 14.79 18.43
C GLN A 626 -27.21 15.51 18.30
N LEU A 627 -28.08 15.30 19.25
CA LEU A 627 -29.34 16.06 19.42
C LEU A 627 -29.16 17.12 20.52
N GLY A 628 -29.37 18.37 20.18
CA GLY A 628 -29.17 19.51 21.06
C GLY A 628 -27.76 20.05 21.10
N ASP A 629 -27.61 21.29 21.53
CA ASP A 629 -26.30 21.95 21.69
C ASP A 629 -25.61 21.61 23.01
N ASN A 630 -24.28 21.86 23.05
CA ASN A 630 -23.49 21.72 24.27
C ASN A 630 -23.62 22.95 25.22
N GLU A 631 -24.72 23.67 25.20
CA GLU A 631 -24.91 24.83 26.04
C GLU A 631 -24.89 24.42 27.50
N LYS A 632 -23.93 24.97 28.23
CA LYS A 632 -23.70 24.68 29.66
C LYS A 632 -24.80 25.24 30.57
N GLU A 633 -25.66 26.13 30.03
CA GLU A 633 -26.62 26.88 30.81
C GLU A 633 -27.94 26.16 31.10
N ALA A 634 -28.30 25.13 30.37
CA ALA A 634 -29.61 24.49 30.51
C ALA A 634 -29.67 23.18 31.31
N GLY A 635 -28.55 22.68 31.86
CA GLY A 635 -28.53 21.44 32.65
C GLY A 635 -28.92 20.15 31.88
N VAL A 636 -29.32 20.28 30.63
CA VAL A 636 -29.75 19.14 29.80
C VAL A 636 -28.59 18.62 28.96
N LYS A 637 -28.16 17.41 29.24
CA LYS A 637 -27.08 16.76 28.46
C LYS A 637 -27.60 16.43 27.05
N PRO A 638 -26.82 16.76 26.00
CA PRO A 638 -27.17 16.35 24.63
C PRO A 638 -27.25 14.82 24.50
N ARG A 639 -28.15 14.35 23.64
CA ARG A 639 -28.26 12.93 23.33
C ARG A 639 -27.36 12.58 22.14
N PHE A 640 -26.69 11.45 22.23
CA PHE A 640 -25.75 10.97 21.21
C PHE A 640 -26.19 9.64 20.62
N ALA A 641 -26.01 9.48 19.30
CA ALA A 641 -26.22 8.23 18.59
C ALA A 641 -25.08 7.99 17.59
N PRO A 642 -24.74 6.73 17.28
CA PRO A 642 -23.74 6.42 16.25
C PRO A 642 -24.29 6.75 14.86
N LEU A 643 -23.40 6.98 13.90
CA LEU A 643 -23.80 7.05 12.49
C LEU A 643 -24.33 5.70 11.99
N PRO A 644 -25.28 5.68 11.05
CA PRO A 644 -25.73 4.46 10.39
C PRO A 644 -24.55 3.74 9.72
N LYS A 645 -24.63 2.40 9.64
CA LYS A 645 -23.61 1.60 8.94
C LYS A 645 -23.39 2.13 7.52
N ARG A 646 -22.15 2.27 7.10
CA ARG A 646 -21.71 2.79 5.79
C ARG A 646 -22.06 4.26 5.48
N LYS A 647 -22.50 5.05 6.47
CA LYS A 647 -22.72 6.49 6.33
C LYS A 647 -21.60 7.28 7.00
N SER A 648 -21.30 8.46 6.45
CA SER A 648 -20.35 9.41 7.01
C SER A 648 -21.08 10.66 7.50
N VAL A 649 -20.37 11.53 8.20
CA VAL A 649 -20.90 12.85 8.58
C VAL A 649 -21.38 13.64 7.36
N LYS A 650 -20.73 13.45 6.20
CA LYS A 650 -21.11 14.13 4.94
C LYS A 650 -22.37 13.55 4.30
N THR A 651 -22.64 12.25 4.46
CA THR A 651 -23.66 11.54 3.69
C THR A 651 -24.88 11.12 4.50
N VAL A 652 -24.87 11.30 5.81
CA VAL A 652 -26.05 11.03 6.67
C VAL A 652 -27.12 12.08 6.44
N THR A 653 -28.38 11.65 6.31
CA THR A 653 -29.56 12.55 6.18
C THR A 653 -30.23 12.74 7.53
N LEU A 654 -31.10 13.78 7.64
CA LEU A 654 -31.89 14.03 8.84
C LEU A 654 -32.77 12.80 9.20
N GLU A 655 -33.45 12.22 8.23
CA GLU A 655 -34.30 11.04 8.44
C GLU A 655 -33.49 9.86 9.01
N GLN A 656 -32.31 9.63 8.48
CA GLN A 656 -31.42 8.58 8.99
C GLN A 656 -30.91 8.88 10.40
N ALA A 657 -30.64 10.16 10.71
CA ALA A 657 -30.23 10.59 12.04
C ALA A 657 -31.35 10.39 13.07
N LEU A 658 -32.59 10.76 12.72
CA LEU A 658 -33.77 10.53 13.56
C LEU A 658 -33.95 9.04 13.87
N LYS A 659 -33.83 8.17 12.87
CA LYS A 659 -33.89 6.71 13.08
C LYS A 659 -32.80 6.22 14.05
N GLN A 660 -31.61 6.77 14.00
CA GLN A 660 -30.51 6.42 14.92
C GLN A 660 -30.75 6.96 16.34
N LEU A 661 -31.28 8.17 16.45
CA LEU A 661 -31.65 8.76 17.74
C LEU A 661 -32.85 8.03 18.40
N ALA A 662 -33.72 7.41 17.63
CA ALA A 662 -34.83 6.60 18.17
C ALA A 662 -34.36 5.27 18.80
N LEU A 663 -33.13 4.80 18.49
CA LEU A 663 -32.57 3.56 19.08
C LEU A 663 -32.35 3.71 20.59
N PRO A 664 -32.45 2.62 21.36
CA PRO A 664 -32.16 2.64 22.80
C PRO A 664 -30.73 3.10 23.08
N THR A 665 -30.51 3.76 24.21
CA THR A 665 -29.15 4.12 24.63
C THR A 665 -28.35 2.91 25.14
N LEU A 666 -27.08 2.85 24.82
CA LEU A 666 -26.17 1.84 25.33
C LEU A 666 -25.32 2.43 26.48
N PRO A 667 -24.96 1.66 27.53
CA PRO A 667 -25.29 0.26 27.74
C PRO A 667 -26.77 0.02 28.10
N ARG A 668 -27.40 -1.07 27.56
CA ARG A 668 -28.78 -1.39 27.74
C ARG A 668 -28.94 -2.67 28.55
N MET A 669 -29.70 -2.62 29.64
CA MET A 669 -30.06 -3.80 30.43
C MET A 669 -31.05 -4.64 29.64
N LEU A 670 -30.75 -5.92 29.47
CA LEU A 670 -31.60 -6.87 28.72
C LEU A 670 -32.49 -7.69 29.69
N GLY A 671 -32.01 -7.91 30.91
CA GLY A 671 -32.69 -8.73 31.91
C GLY A 671 -31.67 -9.48 32.78
N LYS A 672 -32.17 -10.51 33.47
CA LYS A 672 -31.34 -11.38 34.33
C LYS A 672 -31.31 -12.80 33.77
N ALA A 673 -30.15 -13.44 33.83
CA ALA A 673 -29.96 -14.84 33.55
C ALA A 673 -30.54 -15.71 34.71
N ALA A 674 -30.62 -17.01 34.50
CA ALA A 674 -31.17 -17.94 35.50
C ALA A 674 -30.41 -17.96 36.85
N ASP A 675 -29.13 -17.61 36.84
CA ASP A 675 -28.28 -17.45 38.01
C ASP A 675 -28.36 -16.06 38.68
N GLY A 676 -29.35 -15.24 38.26
CA GLY A 676 -29.59 -13.90 38.80
C GLY A 676 -28.65 -12.80 38.25
N VAL A 677 -27.70 -13.13 37.40
CA VAL A 677 -26.73 -12.17 36.84
C VAL A 677 -27.40 -11.25 35.80
N GLU A 678 -27.20 -9.94 35.97
CA GLU A 678 -27.70 -8.95 35.03
C GLU A 678 -26.91 -9.00 33.71
N LEU A 679 -27.65 -9.09 32.58
CA LEU A 679 -27.12 -9.10 31.25
C LEU A 679 -27.31 -7.74 30.57
N ILE A 680 -26.22 -7.13 30.16
CA ILE A 680 -26.19 -5.77 29.63
C ILE A 680 -25.55 -5.79 28.26
N ALA A 681 -26.27 -5.31 27.23
CA ALA A 681 -25.74 -5.07 25.91
C ALA A 681 -24.97 -3.75 25.88
N ALA A 682 -23.74 -3.79 25.39
CA ALA A 682 -22.87 -2.63 25.31
C ALA A 682 -22.00 -2.65 24.05
N ASN A 683 -21.44 -1.50 23.72
CA ASN A 683 -20.48 -1.36 22.62
C ASN A 683 -19.12 -0.93 23.18
N GLY A 684 -18.05 -1.53 22.73
CA GLY A 684 -16.70 -1.29 23.20
C GLY A 684 -15.70 -1.08 22.05
N PRO A 685 -14.42 -0.83 22.37
CA PRO A 685 -13.38 -0.62 21.35
C PRO A 685 -13.17 -1.78 20.37
N PHE A 686 -13.66 -2.96 20.73
CA PHE A 686 -13.57 -4.20 19.92
C PHE A 686 -14.91 -4.64 19.33
N GLY A 687 -15.91 -3.76 19.35
CA GLY A 687 -17.26 -4.01 18.85
C GLY A 687 -18.28 -4.34 19.95
N PRO A 688 -19.51 -4.79 19.56
CA PRO A 688 -20.58 -5.12 20.47
C PRO A 688 -20.22 -6.27 21.42
N TYR A 689 -20.61 -6.15 22.69
CA TYR A 689 -20.41 -7.20 23.68
C TYR A 689 -21.56 -7.25 24.68
N LEU A 690 -21.78 -8.44 25.19
CA LEU A 690 -22.67 -8.72 26.33
C LEU A 690 -21.84 -8.68 27.60
N LYS A 691 -22.20 -7.82 28.54
CA LYS A 691 -21.66 -7.85 29.91
C LYS A 691 -22.59 -8.68 30.78
N GLY A 692 -22.04 -9.74 31.37
CA GLY A 692 -22.72 -10.59 32.34
C GLY A 692 -21.82 -10.80 33.57
N GLY A 693 -22.14 -10.14 34.68
CA GLY A 693 -21.30 -10.11 35.85
C GLY A 693 -19.88 -9.61 35.53
N LYS A 694 -18.86 -10.45 35.76
CA LYS A 694 -17.45 -10.16 35.50
C LYS A 694 -17.04 -10.44 34.04
N TYR A 695 -17.90 -10.99 33.19
CA TYR A 695 -17.57 -11.40 31.85
C TYR A 695 -18.01 -10.40 30.78
N ASN A 696 -17.15 -10.12 29.80
CA ASN A 696 -17.48 -9.42 28.55
C ASN A 696 -17.44 -10.44 27.39
N ILE A 697 -18.58 -10.73 26.82
CA ILE A 697 -18.77 -11.75 25.79
C ILE A 697 -19.02 -11.07 24.45
N PRO A 698 -18.16 -11.26 23.43
CA PRO A 698 -18.37 -10.64 22.12
C PRO A 698 -19.68 -11.09 21.47
N MET A 699 -20.47 -10.14 20.99
CA MET A 699 -21.70 -10.34 20.21
C MET A 699 -21.39 -10.11 18.72
N LYS A 700 -20.77 -11.10 18.04
CA LYS A 700 -20.21 -10.91 16.69
C LYS A 700 -21.24 -10.58 15.63
N ASP A 701 -22.44 -11.19 15.71
CA ASP A 701 -23.47 -11.12 14.68
C ASP A 701 -24.79 -10.52 15.19
N LEU A 702 -24.81 -10.08 16.46
CA LEU A 702 -25.98 -9.47 17.10
C LEU A 702 -25.83 -7.96 17.22
N ASP A 703 -26.93 -7.25 17.01
CA ASP A 703 -26.98 -5.80 17.16
C ASP A 703 -27.33 -5.41 18.60
N PRO A 704 -26.46 -4.69 19.34
CA PRO A 704 -26.68 -4.36 20.73
C PRO A 704 -27.90 -3.45 20.97
N TYR A 705 -28.39 -2.78 19.93
CA TYR A 705 -29.55 -1.90 20.02
C TYR A 705 -30.88 -2.63 19.97
N THR A 706 -30.93 -3.78 19.28
CA THR A 706 -32.19 -4.51 19.03
C THR A 706 -32.25 -5.88 19.70
N VAL A 707 -31.08 -6.42 20.08
CA VAL A 707 -31.00 -7.80 20.64
C VAL A 707 -31.89 -8.02 21.86
N SER A 708 -32.55 -9.15 21.92
CA SER A 708 -33.38 -9.55 23.07
C SER A 708 -32.58 -10.33 24.13
N LEU A 709 -33.18 -10.50 25.31
CA LEU A 709 -32.61 -11.35 26.36
C LEU A 709 -32.45 -12.80 25.90
N GLU A 710 -33.46 -13.32 25.21
CA GLU A 710 -33.49 -14.71 24.72
C GLU A 710 -32.34 -14.99 23.72
N GLU A 711 -32.01 -14.04 22.87
CA GLU A 711 -30.92 -14.18 21.89
C GLU A 711 -29.54 -14.21 22.54
N VAL A 712 -29.34 -13.57 23.69
CA VAL A 712 -28.04 -13.50 24.37
C VAL A 712 -27.84 -14.55 25.44
N LEU A 713 -28.91 -15.14 25.97
CA LEU A 713 -28.83 -16.20 26.98
C LEU A 713 -27.96 -17.39 26.53
N PRO A 714 -28.04 -17.90 25.28
CA PRO A 714 -27.18 -18.98 24.84
C PRO A 714 -25.68 -18.57 24.79
N LEU A 715 -25.37 -17.30 24.52
CA LEU A 715 -24.00 -16.81 24.54
C LEU A 715 -23.43 -16.74 25.95
N TYR A 716 -24.25 -16.29 26.90
CA TYR A 716 -23.91 -16.24 28.30
C TYR A 716 -23.73 -17.66 28.86
N GLN A 717 -24.68 -18.55 28.64
CA GLN A 717 -24.63 -19.95 29.09
C GLN A 717 -23.38 -20.65 28.55
N LYS A 718 -23.13 -20.54 27.25
CA LYS A 718 -21.89 -21.07 26.63
C LYS A 718 -20.63 -20.57 27.27
N LYS A 719 -20.60 -19.28 27.73
CA LYS A 719 -19.46 -18.73 28.45
C LYS A 719 -19.33 -19.36 29.84
N ILE A 720 -20.40 -19.51 30.58
CA ILE A 720 -20.41 -20.16 31.90
C ILE A 720 -19.97 -21.62 31.78
N ASP A 721 -20.58 -22.38 30.87
CA ASP A 721 -20.25 -23.80 30.63
C ASP A 721 -18.79 -24.03 30.21
N SER A 722 -18.18 -23.02 29.60
CA SER A 722 -16.78 -23.09 29.23
C SER A 722 -15.80 -22.87 30.40
N MET A 723 -16.28 -22.36 31.54
CA MET A 723 -15.44 -22.08 32.72
C MET A 723 -15.40 -23.31 33.63
N ILE A 724 -14.24 -23.90 33.80
CA ILE A 724 -14.01 -25.04 34.70
C ILE A 724 -13.61 -24.55 36.08
N ALA A 725 -12.73 -23.57 36.14
CA ALA A 725 -12.34 -22.89 37.37
C ALA A 725 -12.01 -21.42 37.11
N ASP A 726 -12.30 -20.55 38.06
CA ASP A 726 -12.07 -19.11 37.95
C ASP A 726 -11.58 -18.51 39.26
N TRP A 727 -10.30 -18.20 39.32
CA TRP A 727 -9.63 -17.55 40.45
C TRP A 727 -9.27 -16.08 40.15
N GLY A 728 -10.03 -15.43 39.25
CA GLY A 728 -9.84 -14.06 38.86
C GLY A 728 -8.86 -13.92 37.69
N GLU A 729 -7.58 -13.65 37.96
CA GLU A 729 -6.58 -13.50 36.89
C GLU A 729 -6.15 -14.83 36.25
N ILE A 730 -6.38 -15.95 36.94
CA ILE A 730 -6.07 -17.29 36.49
C ILE A 730 -7.36 -18.07 36.35
N GLN A 731 -7.56 -18.71 35.20
CA GLN A 731 -8.78 -19.40 34.82
C GLN A 731 -8.46 -20.71 34.13
N ILE A 732 -9.29 -21.74 34.35
CA ILE A 732 -9.29 -22.95 33.53
C ILE A 732 -10.52 -22.89 32.63
N ILE A 733 -10.27 -22.93 31.33
CA ILE A 733 -11.32 -22.75 30.32
C ILE A 733 -11.31 -23.95 29.36
N ASN A 734 -12.51 -24.49 29.10
CA ASN A 734 -12.69 -25.50 28.08
C ASN A 734 -12.78 -24.80 26.69
N GLY A 735 -11.72 -24.87 25.92
CA GLY A 735 -11.62 -24.22 24.62
C GLY A 735 -11.92 -25.16 23.44
N ALA A 736 -11.99 -24.63 22.23
CA ALA A 736 -12.25 -25.39 21.00
C ALA A 736 -11.21 -26.50 20.72
N TYR A 737 -10.07 -26.49 21.41
CA TYR A 737 -9.00 -27.48 21.28
C TYR A 737 -8.71 -28.21 22.59
N GLY A 738 -9.66 -28.21 23.51
CA GLY A 738 -9.60 -28.81 24.83
C GLY A 738 -9.25 -27.81 25.94
N PRO A 739 -9.24 -28.29 27.22
CA PRO A 739 -9.02 -27.46 28.39
C PRO A 739 -7.63 -26.80 28.40
N TYR A 740 -7.56 -25.58 28.93
CA TYR A 740 -6.32 -24.85 29.10
C TYR A 740 -6.39 -23.90 30.29
N VAL A 741 -5.22 -23.69 30.92
CA VAL A 741 -5.03 -22.64 31.95
C VAL A 741 -4.76 -21.31 31.24
N ARG A 742 -5.46 -20.27 31.65
CA ARG A 742 -5.25 -18.89 31.21
C ARG A 742 -4.75 -18.07 32.41
N GLY A 743 -3.65 -17.40 32.23
CA GLY A 743 -3.09 -16.40 33.19
C GLY A 743 -3.30 -14.97 32.70
N PRO A 744 -2.78 -13.99 33.46
CA PRO A 744 -2.90 -12.58 33.14
C PRO A 744 -2.24 -12.25 31.79
N GLY A 745 -2.89 -11.36 31.01
CA GLY A 745 -2.42 -10.93 29.70
C GLY A 745 -2.93 -11.78 28.52
N ARG A 746 -2.90 -11.17 27.30
CA ARG A 746 -3.55 -11.73 26.06
C ARG A 746 -2.96 -13.04 25.54
N ARG A 747 -1.74 -13.43 25.94
CA ARG A 747 -1.01 -14.58 25.37
C ARG A 747 -0.50 -15.56 26.42
N ASN A 748 -0.90 -15.41 27.67
CA ASN A 748 -0.48 -16.26 28.75
C ASN A 748 -1.47 -17.39 28.96
N SER A 749 -1.32 -18.48 28.21
CA SER A 749 -2.15 -19.70 28.35
C SER A 749 -1.30 -20.96 28.13
N VAL A 750 -1.64 -22.02 28.83
CA VAL A 750 -1.02 -23.35 28.73
C VAL A 750 -2.10 -24.39 28.53
N LYS A 751 -1.98 -25.23 27.51
CA LYS A 751 -2.91 -26.34 27.27
C LYS A 751 -2.71 -27.42 28.31
N LEU A 752 -3.80 -27.97 28.85
CA LEU A 752 -3.74 -29.07 29.77
C LEU A 752 -3.43 -30.39 29.03
N PRO A 753 -2.59 -31.25 29.62
CA PRO A 753 -2.40 -32.62 29.15
C PRO A 753 -3.73 -33.38 29.18
N LYS A 754 -3.89 -34.38 28.31
CA LYS A 754 -5.15 -35.14 28.21
C LYS A 754 -5.40 -36.04 29.43
N GLU A 755 -4.34 -36.39 30.14
CA GLU A 755 -4.36 -37.28 31.29
C GLU A 755 -4.69 -36.57 32.62
N VAL A 756 -4.78 -35.22 32.59
CA VAL A 756 -5.08 -34.42 33.79
C VAL A 756 -6.54 -34.02 33.78
N ASP A 757 -7.28 -34.38 34.84
CA ASP A 757 -8.63 -33.87 35.03
C ASP A 757 -8.59 -32.34 35.32
N PRO A 758 -9.19 -31.55 34.45
CA PRO A 758 -9.18 -30.10 34.62
C PRO A 758 -9.82 -29.57 35.91
N LYS A 759 -10.73 -30.37 36.50
CA LYS A 759 -11.42 -30.01 37.76
C LYS A 759 -10.57 -30.26 39.00
N SER A 760 -9.57 -31.13 38.93
CA SER A 760 -8.68 -31.47 40.05
C SER A 760 -7.53 -30.51 40.25
N ILE A 761 -7.33 -29.54 39.34
CA ILE A 761 -6.19 -28.60 39.35
C ILE A 761 -6.47 -27.52 40.39
N THR A 762 -5.48 -27.30 41.27
CA THR A 762 -5.48 -26.21 42.25
C THR A 762 -4.93 -24.90 41.66
N LEU A 763 -5.14 -23.77 42.33
CA LEU A 763 -4.62 -22.48 41.91
C LEU A 763 -3.10 -22.46 41.88
N GLU A 764 -2.42 -23.13 42.84
CA GLU A 764 -0.97 -23.23 42.89
C GLU A 764 -0.42 -24.01 41.69
N GLN A 765 -1.05 -25.13 41.36
CA GLN A 765 -0.68 -25.95 40.19
C GLN A 765 -0.88 -25.17 38.88
N ALA A 766 -1.98 -24.41 38.77
CA ALA A 766 -2.24 -23.57 37.62
C ALA A 766 -1.20 -22.46 37.45
N LYS A 767 -0.73 -21.83 38.57
CA LYS A 767 0.37 -20.86 38.57
C LYS A 767 1.67 -21.49 38.10
N GLU A 768 2.01 -22.64 38.66
CA GLU A 768 3.23 -23.37 38.31
C GLU A 768 3.27 -23.77 36.82
N MET A 769 2.14 -24.21 36.27
CA MET A 769 2.01 -24.51 34.84
C MET A 769 2.24 -23.30 33.94
N LEU A 770 1.82 -22.11 34.36
CA LEU A 770 2.04 -20.88 33.63
C LEU A 770 3.50 -20.40 33.71
N GLU A 771 4.19 -20.64 34.82
CA GLU A 771 5.60 -20.30 35.04
C GLU A 771 6.55 -21.26 34.29
N LYS A 772 6.27 -22.57 34.35
CA LYS A 772 7.05 -23.63 33.68
C LYS A 772 6.87 -23.64 32.14
N LYS A 773 6.09 -22.72 31.60
CA LYS A 773 5.90 -22.60 30.16
C LYS A 773 7.22 -22.46 29.42
N PRO A 774 7.64 -23.40 28.56
CA PRO A 774 8.88 -23.26 27.80
C PRO A 774 8.76 -21.99 26.95
N LYS A 775 9.77 -21.13 27.04
CA LYS A 775 9.91 -19.94 26.15
C LYS A 775 10.07 -20.46 24.72
N THR A 776 8.97 -20.85 24.09
CA THR A 776 8.96 -21.31 22.72
C THR A 776 9.41 -20.19 21.81
N ALA A 777 10.55 -20.37 21.18
CA ALA A 777 10.96 -19.62 20.03
C ALA A 777 9.78 -19.51 19.04
N LYS A 778 9.57 -18.32 18.49
CA LYS A 778 8.52 -17.98 17.54
C LYS A 778 8.48 -18.98 16.36
N LYS A 779 7.77 -20.08 16.49
CA LYS A 779 7.35 -20.91 15.35
C LYS A 779 6.08 -20.28 14.77
N THR A 780 6.26 -19.57 13.68
CA THR A 780 5.20 -19.02 12.83
C THR A 780 4.21 -20.13 12.44
N ARG A 781 2.95 -19.94 12.82
CA ARG A 781 1.81 -20.74 12.35
C ARG A 781 1.60 -20.54 10.85
N ARG A 782 2.29 -21.31 10.02
CA ARG A 782 2.10 -21.29 8.55
C ARG A 782 2.01 -22.68 7.90
N GLY A 783 1.65 -23.75 8.65
CA GLY A 783 1.58 -25.12 8.13
C GLY A 783 0.22 -25.74 7.91
N ALA A 784 -0.88 -25.19 8.47
CA ALA A 784 -2.15 -25.91 8.53
C ALA A 784 -3.22 -25.51 7.51
N ARG A 785 -3.02 -24.44 6.73
CA ARG A 785 -4.02 -23.99 5.73
C ARG A 785 -3.79 -24.53 4.31
N GLY A 786 -2.64 -25.12 4.03
CA GLY A 786 -2.29 -25.69 2.72
C GLY A 786 -2.85 -27.11 2.47
N LYS A 787 -3.01 -27.93 3.50
CA LYS A 787 -3.46 -29.32 3.33
C LYS A 787 -4.98 -29.52 3.19
N LYS A 788 -5.81 -28.55 3.58
CA LYS A 788 -7.28 -28.63 3.39
C LYS A 788 -7.78 -28.20 2.01
N LYS A 789 -6.93 -27.61 1.17
CA LYS A 789 -7.31 -27.23 -0.21
C LYS A 789 -6.99 -28.32 -1.24
N ALA A 790 -6.06 -29.22 -0.94
CA ALA A 790 -5.71 -30.33 -1.85
C ALA A 790 -6.73 -31.49 -1.80
N THR A 791 -7.31 -31.76 -0.65
CA THR A 791 -8.31 -32.82 -0.47
C THR A 791 -9.71 -32.46 -0.98
N ARG A 792 -10.02 -31.18 -1.19
CA ARG A 792 -11.31 -30.77 -1.75
C ARG A 792 -11.34 -30.71 -3.28
N LYS A 793 -10.18 -30.79 -3.96
CA LYS A 793 -10.10 -30.84 -5.43
C LYS A 793 -10.13 -32.28 -5.97
N ALA A 794 -9.83 -33.27 -5.15
CA ALA A 794 -9.91 -34.68 -5.52
C ALA A 794 -11.35 -35.27 -5.39
N ALA A 795 -12.21 -34.67 -4.61
CA ALA A 795 -13.60 -35.13 -4.41
C ALA A 795 -14.64 -34.51 -5.39
N LYS A 796 -14.18 -33.71 -6.39
CA LYS A 796 -15.04 -33.17 -7.46
C LYS A 796 -14.71 -33.71 -8.85
N LYS A 797 -13.97 -34.82 -8.96
CA LYS A 797 -13.69 -35.53 -10.21
C LYS A 797 -13.93 -37.05 -10.01
N LYS A 798 -15.00 -37.40 -9.38
CA LYS A 798 -15.67 -38.69 -9.54
C LYS A 798 -17.16 -38.45 -9.67
#